data_efc63f0f2b3a1a46bb52584d9adacd4e
#
_entry.id   efc63f0f2b3a1a46bb52584d9adacd4e
#
_cell.length_a   1.000
_cell.length_b   1.000
_cell.length_c   1.000
_cell.angle_alpha   90.00
_cell.angle_beta   90.00
_cell.angle_gamma   90.00
#
_symmetry.space_group_name_H-M   'P 1'
#
loop_
_entity.id
_entity.type
_entity.pdbx_description
1 polymer ?
#
loop_
_entity_poly.entity_id
_entity_poly.type
_entity_poly.pdbx_seq_one_letter_code
_entity_poly.pdbx_strand_id
1 'polypeptide(L)'
;MRINGLKRGLLRSTSAWLGLALLCAPAGAQVPAVGPAPVGTPPAAAPPAAAPQVQPIIRRIVVLGTQRIEPATVLTYVNMHEGDVYVAANVDDALKALFSTGLFSSASHIDFNAATATLTVQVSENPIVNQVVFEGNSKMSSKDLTKEIQIKPRSVFTQAKVQADVVRLMEVYRRNSRFAARIDPQIIARPQNRVDLIFAINEGTATGVSRIHFIGNKVFNASTLRGQIATEESAWYKVLSTNDNYDPDRLEYDRQLLNRYYHQRGYYDFKVTSAVAQLAPGGDSFYVNFTVNEGVRYDIGKVTINSKIPELTQTQLLPLVGMRSGQIYNQDLVQKALDALTNAAGGKGYAFATVNPRLNANPKDRTIDISFNIDQGPRVYIEHIDISGNTRTLDKVIRREFRLVEGDAFNRALVDRSRARIQSLGFFKDVSIKPSPGSQPDRTNVTVAVTEQSTGSVSVGLGYSSYSSVIGDVSYTEINLFGRGQQLAAVARLSQIQRQFQLSFSEPWFLDRPLSAGFDLQKVLNNYQQAAFQSDVDALSLRLGFPVTEYSSVQLYYMYKIQTVEVFGASAPVDILLETGTQNGSIIGYNYLYADLDNARNPGNGVSFSLGQNFAGFGGTLRYLETTSAVGLYRTIFDNNVVASLSARVKYITGYDGTPVPVNSRYFEGGDTFRGFAIAGVGPRDLALGQLGAVGGNFSAIGTFSARFPGLLPESFGVKMALFSDFGVIGHVDTIPSLRVCAATSCIKDNLAFRGSAGVSMSWVSPFGPLNIDLGIPFAKTTYDREQIIHFSTGTGF
;
A
#
# COMPACT_ATOMS: atom_id res chain seq x y z
N MET A 1 -6.80 -51.58 -24.99
CA MET A 1 -8.16 -52.12 -25.28
C MET A 1 -8.97 -50.93 -25.77
N ARG A 2 -8.92 -50.66 -26.99
CA ARG A 2 -9.91 -50.55 -28.09
C ARG A 2 -11.36 -50.72 -27.59
N ILE A 3 -12.25 -49.78 -27.97
CA ILE A 3 -13.16 -49.74 -29.12
C ILE A 3 -13.97 -48.42 -29.02
N ASN A 4 -13.94 -47.50 -30.00
CA ASN A 4 -14.87 -47.24 -31.10
C ASN A 4 -16.33 -47.00 -30.68
N GLY A 5 -17.08 -46.05 -31.11
CA GLY A 5 -17.07 -45.19 -32.31
C GLY A 5 -18.52 -44.80 -32.63
N LEU A 6 -18.69 -44.01 -33.66
CA LEU A 6 -19.87 -43.67 -34.49
C LEU A 6 -20.74 -42.48 -34.04
N LYS A 7 -20.70 -41.36 -34.76
CA LYS A 7 -21.19 -40.98 -36.11
C LYS A 7 -22.64 -40.45 -36.17
N ARG A 8 -22.72 -39.18 -36.67
CA ARG A 8 -23.62 -38.63 -37.71
C ARG A 8 -25.04 -38.20 -37.32
N GLY A 9 -25.34 -36.99 -37.77
CA GLY A 9 -26.68 -36.54 -38.14
C GLY A 9 -26.78 -35.07 -38.47
N LEU A 10 -26.58 -34.75 -39.73
CA LEU A 10 -26.99 -33.47 -40.35
C LEU A 10 -28.50 -33.27 -40.26
N LEU A 11 -28.93 -32.00 -40.18
CA LEU A 11 -29.98 -31.50 -41.09
C LEU A 11 -30.03 -29.98 -41.11
N ARG A 12 -30.04 -29.49 -42.36
CA ARG A 12 -30.23 -28.11 -42.83
C ARG A 12 -31.68 -27.67 -42.72
N SER A 13 -31.93 -26.36 -42.57
CA SER A 13 -32.93 -25.59 -43.34
C SER A 13 -32.74 -24.10 -43.03
N THR A 14 -32.36 -23.34 -43.87
CA THR A 14 -32.74 -22.28 -44.81
C THR A 14 -34.10 -21.59 -44.55
N SER A 15 -34.07 -20.29 -44.48
CA SER A 15 -34.91 -19.20 -44.99
C SER A 15 -34.61 -17.91 -44.26
N ALA A 16 -34.01 -16.90 -44.78
CA ALA A 16 -34.27 -15.97 -45.91
C ALA A 16 -35.32 -14.89 -45.58
N TRP A 17 -34.93 -13.64 -45.91
CA TRP A 17 -35.65 -12.39 -46.20
C TRP A 17 -35.82 -11.41 -45.06
N LEU A 18 -35.58 -10.19 -45.14
CA LEU A 18 -35.39 -8.97 -45.97
C LEU A 18 -34.98 -7.88 -44.98
N GLY A 19 -34.05 -7.06 -45.10
CA GLY A 19 -33.73 -6.06 -46.10
C GLY A 19 -34.36 -4.70 -45.81
N LEU A 20 -33.69 -3.80 -45.15
CA LEU A 20 -33.82 -2.36 -45.42
C LEU A 20 -32.55 -1.61 -45.01
N ALA A 21 -31.83 -1.20 -46.05
CA ALA A 21 -30.71 -0.30 -45.93
C ALA A 21 -31.22 1.16 -45.86
N LEU A 22 -30.65 1.97 -45.02
CA LEU A 22 -30.67 3.42 -45.20
C LEU A 22 -29.26 3.93 -45.02
N LEU A 23 -28.69 4.32 -46.13
CA LEU A 23 -27.45 5.07 -46.28
C LEU A 23 -27.59 6.48 -45.76
N CYS A 24 -26.61 6.96 -45.03
CA CYS A 24 -26.24 8.37 -44.96
C CYS A 24 -24.72 8.47 -45.22
N ALA A 25 -24.38 9.04 -46.32
CA ALA A 25 -23.02 9.42 -46.74
C ALA A 25 -22.78 10.94 -46.45
N PRO A 26 -21.54 11.37 -46.29
CA PRO A 26 -21.22 12.74 -45.87
C PRO A 26 -21.20 13.73 -47.01
N ALA A 27 -21.54 14.97 -46.68
CA ALA A 27 -21.52 16.11 -47.59
C ALA A 27 -20.09 16.60 -47.84
N GLY A 28 -19.66 16.57 -49.06
CA GLY A 28 -18.50 17.30 -49.56
C GLY A 28 -18.93 18.58 -50.29
N ALA A 29 -18.27 19.69 -50.00
CA ALA A 29 -18.46 20.95 -50.62
C ALA A 29 -17.92 20.98 -52.08
N GLN A 30 -18.70 21.46 -53.05
CA GLN A 30 -18.24 21.90 -54.36
C GLN A 30 -18.90 23.19 -54.78
N VAL A 31 -18.12 24.12 -55.30
CA VAL A 31 -18.39 25.46 -55.82
C VAL A 31 -19.13 25.34 -57.17
N PRO A 32 -20.14 26.21 -57.49
CA PRO A 32 -20.93 26.10 -58.73
C PRO A 32 -20.26 26.84 -59.89
N ALA A 33 -20.39 26.19 -61.07
CA ALA A 33 -20.08 26.79 -62.37
C ALA A 33 -21.29 27.49 -62.96
N VAL A 34 -21.04 28.60 -63.60
CA VAL A 34 -21.99 29.48 -64.29
C VAL A 34 -22.49 28.82 -65.60
N GLY A 35 -23.81 28.92 -65.85
CA GLY A 35 -24.43 28.63 -67.16
C GLY A 35 -25.73 29.42 -67.37
N PRO A 36 -26.17 29.71 -68.60
CA PRO A 36 -26.86 30.96 -68.92
C PRO A 36 -28.41 30.93 -68.76
N ALA A 37 -28.94 32.14 -68.69
CA ALA A 37 -30.36 32.50 -68.51
C ALA A 37 -31.31 32.05 -69.64
N PRO A 38 -32.59 31.81 -69.37
CA PRO A 38 -33.67 32.00 -70.30
C PRO A 38 -34.57 33.21 -69.95
N VAL A 39 -35.06 33.75 -71.07
CA VAL A 39 -35.86 34.96 -71.30
C VAL A 39 -37.24 34.92 -70.61
N GLY A 40 -37.70 36.12 -70.30
CA GLY A 40 -38.81 36.63 -69.57
C GLY A 40 -40.22 36.19 -69.88
N THR A 41 -41.02 36.37 -68.80
CA THR A 41 -42.44 36.55 -68.86
C THR A 41 -42.82 37.78 -68.01
N PRO A 42 -43.85 38.53 -68.30
CA PRO A 42 -44.06 39.87 -67.78
C PRO A 42 -44.62 39.96 -66.36
N PRO A 43 -44.49 41.06 -65.67
CA PRO A 43 -44.71 41.15 -64.19
C PRO A 43 -46.18 41.20 -63.88
N ALA A 44 -46.60 40.36 -62.93
CA ALA A 44 -47.86 40.47 -62.22
C ALA A 44 -47.79 41.70 -61.27
N ALA A 45 -48.85 42.40 -61.17
CA ALA A 45 -49.05 43.65 -60.44
C ALA A 45 -48.65 43.48 -58.95
N ALA A 46 -47.93 44.42 -58.44
CA ALA A 46 -47.56 44.53 -57.00
C ALA A 46 -48.83 44.72 -56.15
N PRO A 47 -48.93 44.05 -54.98
CA PRO A 47 -49.94 44.35 -53.97
C PRO A 47 -49.72 45.76 -53.43
N PRO A 48 -50.79 46.44 -52.99
CA PRO A 48 -50.62 47.80 -52.48
C PRO A 48 -49.73 47.89 -51.24
N ALA A 49 -48.88 48.88 -51.21
CA ALA A 49 -48.01 49.17 -50.07
C ALA A 49 -48.80 49.27 -48.79
N ALA A 50 -48.44 48.42 -47.85
CA ALA A 50 -48.97 48.53 -46.46
C ALA A 50 -48.64 49.95 -45.95
N ALA A 51 -49.64 50.57 -45.40
CA ALA A 51 -49.50 51.86 -44.73
C ALA A 51 -48.38 51.79 -43.68
N PRO A 52 -47.59 52.80 -43.45
CA PRO A 52 -46.57 52.82 -42.43
C PRO A 52 -47.22 52.57 -41.09
N GLN A 53 -46.92 51.37 -40.52
CA GLN A 53 -47.30 51.10 -39.14
C GLN A 53 -46.44 52.05 -38.29
N VAL A 54 -47.06 52.98 -37.64
CA VAL A 54 -46.44 53.83 -36.64
C VAL A 54 -46.05 52.88 -35.52
N GLN A 55 -44.78 52.51 -35.44
CA GLN A 55 -44.25 51.70 -34.35
C GLN A 55 -44.43 52.48 -33.05
N PRO A 56 -45.08 51.90 -32.01
CA PRO A 56 -45.33 52.60 -30.77
C PRO A 56 -43.99 52.91 -30.06
N ILE A 57 -43.80 54.13 -29.59
CA ILE A 57 -42.68 54.64 -28.87
C ILE A 57 -42.93 54.49 -27.38
N ILE A 58 -41.97 53.99 -26.62
CA ILE A 58 -42.03 53.82 -25.15
C ILE A 58 -41.92 55.25 -24.54
N ARG A 59 -42.98 55.74 -23.95
CA ARG A 59 -43.00 57.07 -23.29
C ARG A 59 -42.66 57.02 -21.83
N ARG A 60 -42.89 55.90 -21.18
CA ARG A 60 -42.63 55.67 -19.74
C ARG A 60 -42.26 54.23 -19.47
N ILE A 61 -41.27 54.00 -18.60
CA ILE A 61 -40.94 52.70 -18.08
C ILE A 61 -41.25 52.66 -16.60
N VAL A 62 -42.03 51.66 -16.16
CA VAL A 62 -42.40 51.46 -14.75
C VAL A 62 -41.89 50.11 -14.30
N VAL A 63 -41.05 50.10 -13.27
CA VAL A 63 -40.57 48.85 -12.66
C VAL A 63 -41.40 48.58 -11.42
N LEU A 64 -41.96 47.37 -11.33
CA LEU A 64 -42.81 46.95 -10.20
C LEU A 64 -42.23 45.63 -9.62
N GLY A 65 -42.50 45.38 -8.34
CA GLY A 65 -42.16 44.12 -7.70
C GLY A 65 -40.75 44.03 -7.12
N THR A 66 -39.98 45.13 -7.18
CA THR A 66 -38.66 45.19 -6.53
C THR A 66 -38.83 45.26 -5.02
N GLN A 67 -38.01 44.51 -4.30
CA GLN A 67 -37.95 44.49 -2.81
C GLN A 67 -36.58 44.91 -2.28
N ARG A 68 -35.52 44.35 -2.84
CA ARG A 68 -34.13 44.50 -2.43
C ARG A 68 -33.30 45.21 -3.52
N ILE A 69 -33.66 44.97 -4.77
CA ILE A 69 -32.94 45.48 -5.95
C ILE A 69 -33.58 46.81 -6.31
N GLU A 70 -32.76 47.84 -6.46
CA GLU A 70 -33.28 49.15 -6.87
C GLU A 70 -33.85 49.12 -8.30
N PRO A 71 -34.97 49.83 -8.57
CA PRO A 71 -35.56 49.91 -9.92
C PRO A 71 -34.52 50.32 -10.99
N ALA A 72 -33.63 51.25 -10.67
CA ALA A 72 -32.55 51.67 -11.58
C ALA A 72 -31.63 50.51 -12.02
N THR A 73 -31.35 49.61 -11.12
CA THR A 73 -30.53 48.39 -11.43
C THR A 73 -31.27 47.46 -12.39
N VAL A 74 -32.58 47.31 -12.25
CA VAL A 74 -33.40 46.49 -13.16
C VAL A 74 -33.34 47.08 -14.58
N LEU A 75 -33.47 48.41 -14.71
CA LEU A 75 -33.40 49.08 -15.97
C LEU A 75 -32.08 48.91 -16.71
N THR A 76 -30.98 48.81 -15.99
CA THR A 76 -29.67 48.52 -16.58
C THR A 76 -29.62 47.17 -17.33
N TYR A 77 -30.37 46.18 -16.87
CA TYR A 77 -30.44 44.86 -17.54
C TYR A 77 -31.50 44.83 -18.66
N VAL A 78 -32.54 45.67 -18.58
CA VAL A 78 -33.62 45.73 -19.56
C VAL A 78 -33.13 46.36 -20.87
N ASN A 79 -32.13 47.22 -20.82
CA ASN A 79 -31.48 47.88 -21.96
C ASN A 79 -32.50 48.52 -22.97
N MET A 80 -33.59 49.05 -22.45
CA MET A 80 -34.60 49.86 -23.19
C MET A 80 -34.80 51.17 -22.43
N HIS A 81 -34.97 52.28 -23.17
CA HIS A 81 -35.07 53.60 -22.62
C HIS A 81 -36.38 54.28 -23.05
N GLU A 82 -36.75 55.28 -22.29
CA GLU A 82 -37.85 56.18 -22.69
C GLU A 82 -37.45 56.89 -23.96
N GLY A 83 -38.26 56.83 -24.99
CA GLY A 83 -38.01 57.35 -26.34
C GLY A 83 -37.69 56.24 -27.36
N ASP A 84 -37.39 55.03 -26.94
CA ASP A 84 -37.12 53.90 -27.85
C ASP A 84 -38.40 53.38 -28.51
N VAL A 85 -38.23 52.84 -29.69
CA VAL A 85 -39.31 52.14 -30.41
C VAL A 85 -39.53 50.79 -29.80
N TYR A 86 -40.79 50.49 -29.45
CA TYR A 86 -41.15 49.19 -28.91
C TYR A 86 -41.03 48.10 -29.97
N VAL A 87 -40.18 47.11 -29.71
CA VAL A 87 -39.98 45.91 -30.53
C VAL A 87 -40.09 44.68 -29.62
N ALA A 88 -40.99 43.78 -29.95
CA ALA A 88 -41.22 42.57 -29.12
C ALA A 88 -39.97 41.71 -28.94
N ALA A 89 -39.07 41.65 -29.95
CA ALA A 89 -37.80 40.95 -29.85
C ALA A 89 -36.88 41.54 -28.77
N ASN A 90 -36.88 42.86 -28.58
CA ASN A 90 -36.09 43.53 -27.54
C ASN A 90 -36.60 43.18 -26.12
N VAL A 91 -37.90 42.93 -25.98
CA VAL A 91 -38.52 42.49 -24.71
C VAL A 91 -38.04 41.07 -24.34
N ASP A 92 -38.02 40.19 -25.35
CA ASP A 92 -37.49 38.81 -25.12
C ASP A 92 -36.01 38.81 -24.72
N ASP A 93 -35.21 39.67 -25.36
CA ASP A 93 -33.78 39.79 -25.04
C ASP A 93 -33.56 40.44 -23.66
N ALA A 94 -34.38 41.43 -23.30
CA ALA A 94 -34.42 42.03 -21.98
C ALA A 94 -34.79 41.02 -20.88
N LEU A 95 -35.79 40.20 -21.11
CA LEU A 95 -36.16 39.11 -20.20
C LEU A 95 -35.06 38.09 -20.06
N LYS A 96 -34.43 37.67 -21.17
CA LYS A 96 -33.27 36.75 -21.12
C LYS A 96 -32.12 37.37 -20.35
N ALA A 97 -31.84 38.66 -20.56
CA ALA A 97 -30.80 39.37 -19.82
C ALA A 97 -31.12 39.43 -18.32
N LEU A 98 -32.34 39.74 -17.93
CA LEU A 98 -32.79 39.71 -16.52
C LEU A 98 -32.62 38.30 -15.90
N PHE A 99 -33.06 37.23 -16.59
CA PHE A 99 -32.93 35.85 -16.09
C PHE A 99 -31.46 35.37 -16.01
N SER A 100 -30.62 35.81 -16.93
CA SER A 100 -29.21 35.45 -16.95
C SER A 100 -28.44 35.93 -15.69
N THR A 101 -28.93 37.02 -15.07
CA THR A 101 -28.37 37.52 -13.80
C THR A 101 -28.58 36.55 -12.63
N GLY A 102 -29.57 35.69 -12.74
CA GLY A 102 -30.01 34.82 -11.63
C GLY A 102 -30.65 35.55 -10.46
N LEU A 103 -30.87 36.85 -10.55
CA LEU A 103 -31.49 37.68 -9.51
C LEU A 103 -33.01 37.62 -9.53
N PHE A 104 -33.59 37.38 -10.69
CA PHE A 104 -35.05 37.41 -10.94
C PHE A 104 -35.57 35.99 -11.25
N SER A 105 -36.79 35.71 -10.80
CA SER A 105 -37.49 34.47 -11.05
C SER A 105 -38.21 34.47 -12.41
N SER A 106 -38.58 33.28 -12.87
CA SER A 106 -39.35 33.09 -14.11
C SER A 106 -40.75 33.72 -14.06
N ALA A 107 -41.19 34.19 -12.92
CA ALA A 107 -42.44 34.93 -12.76
C ALA A 107 -42.33 36.42 -13.22
N SER A 108 -41.10 36.88 -13.52
CA SER A 108 -40.90 38.23 -14.06
C SER A 108 -41.39 38.29 -15.51
N HIS A 109 -42.05 39.36 -15.87
CA HIS A 109 -42.55 39.59 -17.22
C HIS A 109 -42.53 41.10 -17.55
N ILE A 110 -42.52 41.41 -18.82
CA ILE A 110 -42.51 42.77 -19.33
C ILE A 110 -43.74 42.96 -20.25
N ASP A 111 -44.61 43.90 -19.89
CA ASP A 111 -45.80 44.20 -20.63
C ASP A 111 -45.77 45.63 -21.20
N PHE A 112 -46.21 45.79 -22.44
CA PHE A 112 -46.33 47.08 -23.05
C PHE A 112 -47.81 47.45 -23.28
N ASN A 113 -48.22 48.53 -22.67
CA ASN A 113 -49.56 49.09 -22.89
C ASN A 113 -49.49 50.17 -23.99
N ALA A 114 -49.99 49.80 -25.19
CA ALA A 114 -49.97 50.68 -26.35
C ALA A 114 -50.85 51.95 -26.19
N ALA A 115 -51.91 51.91 -25.37
CA ALA A 115 -52.79 53.04 -25.16
C ALA A 115 -52.14 54.16 -24.32
N THR A 116 -51.31 53.82 -23.37
CA THR A 116 -50.55 54.71 -22.48
C THR A 116 -49.15 54.93 -22.89
N ALA A 117 -48.68 54.14 -23.89
CA ALA A 117 -47.26 54.01 -24.30
C ALA A 117 -46.29 53.71 -23.11
N THR A 118 -46.71 52.88 -22.15
CA THR A 118 -45.99 52.54 -20.93
C THR A 118 -45.50 51.11 -20.99
N LEU A 119 -44.22 50.91 -20.79
CA LEU A 119 -43.59 49.60 -20.58
C LEU A 119 -43.56 49.30 -19.10
N THR A 120 -44.28 48.26 -18.68
CA THR A 120 -44.27 47.81 -17.29
C THR A 120 -43.39 46.60 -17.16
N VAL A 121 -42.31 46.72 -16.38
CA VAL A 121 -41.39 45.65 -16.04
C VAL A 121 -41.76 45.10 -14.67
N GLN A 122 -42.50 44.02 -14.66
CA GLN A 122 -42.89 43.33 -13.42
C GLN A 122 -41.83 42.34 -13.07
N VAL A 123 -41.05 42.60 -12.03
CA VAL A 123 -40.01 41.68 -11.58
C VAL A 123 -40.43 40.93 -10.32
N SER A 124 -39.99 39.71 -10.23
CA SER A 124 -40.09 38.89 -9.02
C SER A 124 -38.69 38.45 -8.65
N GLU A 125 -38.17 38.95 -7.52
CA GLU A 125 -36.81 38.68 -7.09
C GLU A 125 -36.64 37.21 -6.60
N ASN A 126 -35.57 36.55 -7.00
CA ASN A 126 -35.20 35.24 -6.42
C ASN A 126 -34.89 35.41 -4.94
N PRO A 127 -35.34 34.49 -4.08
CA PRO A 127 -35.10 34.56 -2.64
C PRO A 127 -33.62 34.37 -2.32
N ILE A 128 -33.22 34.82 -1.11
CA ILE A 128 -31.89 34.58 -0.57
C ILE A 128 -31.93 33.32 0.27
N VAL A 129 -30.89 32.49 0.12
CA VAL A 129 -30.69 31.33 0.98
C VAL A 129 -30.30 31.79 2.38
N ASN A 130 -31.15 31.50 3.37
CA ASN A 130 -30.89 31.80 4.78
C ASN A 130 -29.92 30.78 5.37
N GLN A 131 -30.19 29.51 5.21
CA GLN A 131 -29.32 28.40 5.64
C GLN A 131 -29.40 27.22 4.68
N VAL A 132 -28.35 26.39 4.70
CA VAL A 132 -28.32 25.10 4.00
C VAL A 132 -28.15 24.02 5.05
N VAL A 133 -29.01 23.04 5.05
CA VAL A 133 -29.02 21.92 5.99
C VAL A 133 -28.95 20.61 5.23
N PHE A 134 -28.19 19.65 5.76
CA PHE A 134 -28.16 18.28 5.26
C PHE A 134 -28.85 17.37 6.27
N GLU A 135 -29.76 16.55 5.83
CA GLU A 135 -30.46 15.57 6.65
C GLU A 135 -30.28 14.16 6.09
N GLY A 136 -30.06 13.17 6.96
CA GLY A 136 -29.87 11.78 6.56
C GLY A 136 -28.44 11.40 6.14
N ASN A 137 -27.49 12.33 6.20
CA ASN A 137 -26.09 12.10 5.85
C ASN A 137 -25.28 11.47 7.00
N SER A 138 -25.58 10.21 7.36
CA SER A 138 -24.96 9.51 8.49
C SER A 138 -23.51 9.09 8.23
N LYS A 139 -23.12 8.87 6.99
CA LYS A 139 -21.80 8.39 6.55
C LYS A 139 -20.87 9.49 6.05
N MET A 140 -21.45 10.59 5.61
CA MET A 140 -20.70 11.75 5.13
C MET A 140 -20.92 12.92 6.08
N SER A 141 -19.84 13.63 6.46
CA SER A 141 -20.02 14.78 7.33
C SER A 141 -20.64 15.96 6.60
N SER A 142 -21.55 16.71 7.26
CA SER A 142 -22.13 17.93 6.68
C SER A 142 -21.07 18.96 6.31
N LYS A 143 -19.94 18.97 7.01
CA LYS A 143 -18.77 19.83 6.71
C LYS A 143 -18.14 19.50 5.36
N ASP A 144 -18.04 18.22 5.00
CA ASP A 144 -17.47 17.81 3.71
C ASP A 144 -18.46 18.04 2.58
N LEU A 145 -19.72 17.73 2.77
CA LEU A 145 -20.76 18.04 1.79
C LEU A 145 -20.88 19.55 1.50
N THR A 146 -20.71 20.40 2.53
CA THR A 146 -20.70 21.88 2.35
C THR A 146 -19.58 22.38 1.45
N LYS A 147 -18.45 21.67 1.35
CA LYS A 147 -17.32 22.06 0.47
C LYS A 147 -17.67 21.81 -1.01
N GLU A 148 -18.51 20.84 -1.29
CA GLU A 148 -18.84 20.38 -2.64
C GLU A 148 -19.97 21.19 -3.28
N ILE A 149 -20.81 21.87 -2.49
CA ILE A 149 -21.92 22.69 -2.99
C ILE A 149 -21.50 24.14 -3.29
N GLN A 150 -22.12 24.73 -4.32
CA GLN A 150 -21.92 26.13 -4.68
C GLN A 150 -22.84 27.07 -3.91
N ILE A 151 -24.06 26.61 -3.59
CA ILE A 151 -25.03 27.40 -2.82
C ILE A 151 -24.55 27.51 -1.37
N LYS A 152 -24.41 28.77 -0.94
CA LYS A 152 -24.00 29.09 0.44
C LYS A 152 -25.05 29.97 1.10
N PRO A 153 -25.11 30.00 2.43
CA PRO A 153 -25.90 30.99 3.14
C PRO A 153 -25.64 32.41 2.63
N ARG A 154 -26.68 33.22 2.47
CA ARG A 154 -26.69 34.58 1.91
C ARG A 154 -26.46 34.65 0.40
N SER A 155 -26.39 33.56 -0.33
CA SER A 155 -26.40 33.57 -1.79
C SER A 155 -27.82 33.61 -2.35
N VAL A 156 -27.96 34.06 -3.60
CA VAL A 156 -29.26 34.06 -4.29
C VAL A 156 -29.61 32.61 -4.68
N PHE A 157 -30.84 32.22 -4.31
CA PHE A 157 -31.41 30.93 -4.66
C PHE A 157 -31.79 30.90 -6.16
N THR A 158 -31.36 29.87 -6.86
CA THR A 158 -31.92 29.51 -8.18
C THR A 158 -32.09 27.99 -8.26
N GLN A 159 -33.16 27.54 -8.86
CA GLN A 159 -33.47 26.14 -9.01
C GLN A 159 -32.34 25.39 -9.81
N ALA A 160 -31.74 26.06 -10.80
CA ALA A 160 -30.66 25.53 -11.58
C ALA A 160 -29.40 25.25 -10.72
N LYS A 161 -29.05 26.15 -9.79
CA LYS A 161 -27.93 25.94 -8.86
C LYS A 161 -28.20 24.78 -7.90
N VAL A 162 -29.43 24.67 -7.38
CA VAL A 162 -29.82 23.55 -6.51
C VAL A 162 -29.67 22.22 -7.24
N GLN A 163 -30.15 22.13 -8.47
CA GLN A 163 -30.03 20.90 -9.27
C GLN A 163 -28.56 20.58 -9.59
N ALA A 164 -27.77 21.58 -9.89
CA ALA A 164 -26.33 21.39 -10.08
C ALA A 164 -25.63 20.89 -8.80
N ASP A 165 -26.04 21.39 -7.62
CA ASP A 165 -25.50 20.94 -6.34
C ASP A 165 -25.98 19.51 -6.00
N VAL A 166 -27.23 19.16 -6.31
CA VAL A 166 -27.72 17.77 -6.18
C VAL A 166 -26.87 16.82 -7.01
N VAL A 167 -26.57 17.16 -8.28
CA VAL A 167 -25.72 16.34 -9.14
C VAL A 167 -24.31 16.18 -8.55
N ARG A 168 -23.71 17.25 -8.02
CA ARG A 168 -22.39 17.18 -7.35
C ARG A 168 -22.41 16.30 -6.11
N LEU A 169 -23.40 16.48 -5.26
CA LEU A 169 -23.56 15.66 -4.06
C LEU A 169 -23.78 14.19 -4.42
N MET A 170 -24.59 13.89 -5.43
CA MET A 170 -24.75 12.53 -5.93
C MET A 170 -23.43 11.93 -6.42
N GLU A 171 -22.60 12.72 -7.09
CA GLU A 171 -21.27 12.25 -7.52
C GLU A 171 -20.35 11.97 -6.35
N VAL A 172 -20.40 12.78 -5.28
CA VAL A 172 -19.66 12.50 -4.02
C VAL A 172 -20.10 11.16 -3.43
N TYR A 173 -21.41 10.89 -3.39
CA TYR A 173 -21.92 9.60 -2.90
C TYR A 173 -21.51 8.43 -3.80
N ARG A 174 -21.50 8.61 -5.13
CA ARG A 174 -21.03 7.60 -6.09
C ARG A 174 -19.55 7.28 -5.91
N ARG A 175 -18.68 8.29 -5.72
CA ARG A 175 -17.25 8.08 -5.40
C ARG A 175 -17.04 7.30 -4.11
N ASN A 176 -17.99 7.39 -3.18
CA ASN A 176 -18.01 6.59 -1.97
C ASN A 176 -18.82 5.29 -2.11
N SER A 177 -18.94 4.77 -3.35
CA SER A 177 -19.60 3.51 -3.70
C SER A 177 -21.08 3.43 -3.30
N ARG A 178 -21.78 4.58 -3.23
CA ARG A 178 -23.20 4.67 -2.88
C ARG A 178 -24.04 5.08 -4.09
N PHE A 179 -24.18 4.15 -5.05
CA PHE A 179 -24.90 4.41 -6.31
C PHE A 179 -26.41 4.49 -6.13
N ALA A 180 -26.94 3.93 -5.05
CA ALA A 180 -28.37 4.00 -4.71
C ALA A 180 -28.74 5.27 -3.90
N ALA A 181 -27.79 6.17 -3.66
CA ALA A 181 -28.08 7.41 -2.94
C ALA A 181 -29.10 8.27 -3.70
N ARG A 182 -30.02 8.88 -2.96
CA ARG A 182 -31.01 9.82 -3.47
C ARG A 182 -30.94 11.09 -2.64
N ILE A 183 -31.07 12.23 -3.32
CA ILE A 183 -31.01 13.55 -2.69
C ILE A 183 -32.17 14.38 -3.18
N ASP A 184 -33.08 14.69 -2.27
CA ASP A 184 -34.25 15.46 -2.54
C ASP A 184 -34.14 16.86 -1.90
N PRO A 185 -33.97 17.94 -2.69
CA PRO A 185 -33.88 19.28 -2.17
C PRO A 185 -35.24 19.77 -1.73
N GLN A 186 -35.40 20.16 -0.47
CA GLN A 186 -36.59 20.77 0.11
C GLN A 186 -36.36 22.26 0.32
N ILE A 187 -37.31 23.06 -0.12
CA ILE A 187 -37.25 24.52 -0.07
C ILE A 187 -38.32 25.01 0.88
N ILE A 188 -37.93 25.65 1.98
CA ILE A 188 -38.84 26.20 2.98
C ILE A 188 -38.79 27.73 2.88
N ALA A 189 -39.95 28.32 2.47
CA ALA A 189 -40.08 29.77 2.40
C ALA A 189 -40.03 30.39 3.81
N ARG A 190 -39.33 31.51 3.91
CA ARG A 190 -39.20 32.33 5.12
C ARG A 190 -39.61 33.77 4.87
N PRO A 191 -40.01 34.52 5.89
CA PRO A 191 -40.25 35.97 5.74
C PRO A 191 -39.09 36.72 5.08
N GLN A 192 -39.36 37.87 4.47
CA GLN A 192 -38.40 38.76 3.82
C GLN A 192 -37.70 38.12 2.58
N ASN A 193 -38.49 37.41 1.77
CA ASN A 193 -37.99 36.74 0.55
C ASN A 193 -36.75 35.89 0.77
N ARG A 194 -36.73 35.05 1.85
CA ARG A 194 -35.69 34.10 2.17
C ARG A 194 -36.17 32.68 2.04
N VAL A 195 -35.23 31.76 1.86
CA VAL A 195 -35.51 30.33 1.84
C VAL A 195 -34.46 29.57 2.68
N ASP A 196 -34.92 28.57 3.40
CA ASP A 196 -34.04 27.52 3.93
C ASP A 196 -34.02 26.39 2.93
N LEU A 197 -32.81 25.91 2.61
CA LEU A 197 -32.58 24.79 1.70
C LEU A 197 -32.15 23.57 2.50
N ILE A 198 -32.96 22.52 2.44
CA ILE A 198 -32.64 21.23 3.10
C ILE A 198 -32.39 20.20 2.00
N PHE A 199 -31.20 19.59 2.02
CA PHE A 199 -30.92 18.43 1.22
C PHE A 199 -31.28 17.18 2.04
N ALA A 200 -32.46 16.59 1.77
CA ALA A 200 -32.86 15.32 2.37
C ALA A 200 -32.16 14.17 1.63
N ILE A 201 -31.25 13.52 2.30
CA ILE A 201 -30.35 12.52 1.73
C ILE A 201 -30.76 11.13 2.23
N ASN A 202 -31.01 10.25 1.31
CA ASN A 202 -31.08 8.83 1.55
C ASN A 202 -29.80 8.20 0.99
N GLU A 203 -28.85 7.87 1.85
CA GLU A 203 -27.54 7.38 1.45
C GLU A 203 -27.55 5.99 0.81
N GLY A 204 -28.62 5.20 0.99
CA GLY A 204 -28.69 3.83 0.53
C GLY A 204 -27.61 2.93 1.16
N THR A 205 -27.50 1.70 0.69
CA THR A 205 -26.40 0.76 1.03
C THR A 205 -25.18 1.02 0.15
N ALA A 206 -24.01 0.62 0.61
CA ALA A 206 -22.84 0.57 -0.27
C ALA A 206 -23.08 -0.49 -1.36
N THR A 207 -22.81 -0.12 -2.61
CA THR A 207 -23.04 -1.00 -3.77
C THR A 207 -21.76 -1.81 -3.99
N GLY A 208 -21.85 -3.10 -3.71
CA GLY A 208 -20.75 -4.04 -3.83
C GLY A 208 -20.60 -4.63 -5.24
N VAL A 209 -19.52 -5.39 -5.45
CA VAL A 209 -19.31 -6.19 -6.67
C VAL A 209 -19.76 -7.61 -6.41
N SER A 210 -20.88 -8.02 -7.03
CA SER A 210 -21.43 -9.36 -6.83
C SER A 210 -20.59 -10.44 -7.51
N ARG A 211 -20.16 -10.21 -8.76
CA ARG A 211 -19.33 -11.15 -9.51
C ARG A 211 -18.43 -10.46 -10.52
N ILE A 212 -17.27 -11.09 -10.76
CA ILE A 212 -16.29 -10.66 -11.75
C ILE A 212 -16.11 -11.77 -12.78
N HIS A 213 -16.43 -11.47 -14.03
CA HIS A 213 -16.33 -12.40 -15.15
C HIS A 213 -15.20 -11.99 -16.09
N PHE A 214 -14.49 -12.99 -16.60
CA PHE A 214 -13.51 -12.83 -17.67
C PHE A 214 -13.99 -13.54 -18.92
N ILE A 215 -13.91 -12.85 -20.06
CA ILE A 215 -14.33 -13.35 -21.37
C ILE A 215 -13.11 -13.31 -22.29
N GLY A 216 -12.80 -14.43 -22.94
CA GLY A 216 -11.66 -14.54 -23.86
C GLY A 216 -10.37 -15.05 -23.22
N ASN A 217 -10.35 -15.28 -21.92
CA ASN A 217 -9.23 -15.87 -21.19
C ASN A 217 -9.15 -17.40 -21.46
N LYS A 218 -8.14 -17.83 -22.20
CA LYS A 218 -7.88 -19.24 -22.55
C LYS A 218 -6.66 -19.79 -21.83
N VAL A 219 -5.68 -18.96 -21.56
CA VAL A 219 -4.38 -19.32 -20.97
C VAL A 219 -4.44 -19.34 -19.44
N PHE A 220 -4.97 -18.28 -18.84
CA PHE A 220 -5.13 -18.21 -17.41
C PHE A 220 -6.60 -18.34 -17.04
N ASN A 221 -6.88 -19.12 -16.01
CA ASN A 221 -8.24 -19.30 -15.53
C ASN A 221 -8.75 -18.03 -14.80
N ALA A 222 -10.05 -17.88 -14.69
CA ALA A 222 -10.68 -16.72 -14.06
C ALA A 222 -10.31 -16.54 -12.57
N SER A 223 -10.02 -17.62 -11.86
CA SER A 223 -9.58 -17.58 -10.46
C SER A 223 -8.20 -16.93 -10.33
N THR A 224 -7.26 -17.31 -11.20
CA THR A 224 -5.93 -16.68 -11.25
C THR A 224 -6.02 -15.20 -11.58
N LEU A 225 -6.86 -14.82 -12.55
CA LEU A 225 -7.01 -13.43 -12.96
C LEU A 225 -7.68 -12.58 -11.86
N ARG A 226 -8.66 -13.14 -11.13
CA ARG A 226 -9.24 -12.47 -9.95
C ARG A 226 -8.21 -12.17 -8.87
N GLY A 227 -7.24 -13.06 -8.68
CA GLY A 227 -6.14 -12.82 -7.73
C GLY A 227 -5.14 -11.73 -8.18
N GLN A 228 -5.22 -11.24 -9.43
CA GLN A 228 -4.32 -10.19 -9.94
C GLN A 228 -4.92 -8.79 -9.94
N ILE A 229 -6.21 -8.65 -9.69
CA ILE A 229 -6.93 -7.38 -9.67
C ILE A 229 -7.19 -6.92 -8.25
N ALA A 230 -7.39 -5.60 -8.07
CA ALA A 230 -7.66 -5.00 -6.78
C ALA A 230 -9.15 -5.04 -6.39
N THR A 231 -10.05 -5.11 -7.37
CA THR A 231 -11.48 -5.27 -7.14
C THR A 231 -11.79 -6.70 -6.73
N GLU A 232 -12.54 -6.86 -5.66
CA GLU A 232 -12.91 -8.16 -5.09
C GLU A 232 -14.42 -8.38 -5.15
N GLU A 233 -14.85 -9.64 -5.20
CA GLU A 233 -16.26 -10.01 -5.07
C GLU A 233 -16.71 -9.84 -3.60
N SER A 234 -17.92 -9.30 -3.40
CA SER A 234 -18.53 -9.12 -2.08
C SER A 234 -18.82 -10.47 -1.44
N ALA A 235 -18.49 -10.60 -0.16
CA ALA A 235 -18.74 -11.80 0.61
C ALA A 235 -19.11 -11.44 2.06
N TRP A 236 -19.97 -12.25 2.68
CA TRP A 236 -20.51 -12.00 4.01
C TRP A 236 -19.46 -11.88 5.13
N TYR A 237 -18.27 -12.42 4.94
CA TYR A 237 -17.15 -12.36 5.90
C TYR A 237 -16.23 -11.14 5.71
N LYS A 238 -16.41 -10.33 4.66
CA LYS A 238 -15.61 -9.13 4.36
C LYS A 238 -16.18 -7.87 5.01
N VAL A 239 -16.41 -7.92 6.32
CA VAL A 239 -17.09 -6.85 7.06
C VAL A 239 -16.26 -5.56 7.15
N LEU A 240 -14.94 -5.62 7.02
CA LEU A 240 -14.02 -4.50 7.14
C LEU A 240 -13.25 -4.16 5.84
N SER A 241 -13.46 -4.91 4.77
CA SER A 241 -12.87 -4.61 3.47
C SER A 241 -13.77 -3.62 2.72
N THR A 242 -13.15 -2.70 2.00
CA THR A 242 -13.83 -1.80 1.04
C THR A 242 -13.49 -2.15 -0.40
N ASN A 243 -12.67 -3.19 -0.63
CA ASN A 243 -12.23 -3.61 -1.95
C ASN A 243 -13.35 -4.31 -2.75
N ASP A 244 -14.38 -4.76 -2.07
CA ASP A 244 -15.58 -5.35 -2.64
C ASP A 244 -16.64 -4.31 -3.04
N ASN A 245 -16.44 -3.03 -2.72
CA ASN A 245 -17.27 -1.94 -3.20
C ASN A 245 -16.89 -1.57 -4.64
N TYR A 246 -17.87 -1.29 -5.48
CA TYR A 246 -17.59 -0.85 -6.84
C TYR A 246 -16.98 0.56 -6.87
N ASP A 247 -15.87 0.69 -7.60
CA ASP A 247 -15.14 1.93 -7.82
C ASP A 247 -14.67 1.98 -9.29
N PRO A 248 -15.11 2.99 -10.08
CA PRO A 248 -14.70 3.12 -11.48
C PRO A 248 -13.19 3.31 -11.67
N ASP A 249 -12.53 4.05 -10.78
CA ASP A 249 -11.09 4.30 -10.88
C ASP A 249 -10.30 3.03 -10.59
N ARG A 250 -10.81 2.20 -9.66
CA ARG A 250 -10.23 0.89 -9.38
C ARG A 250 -10.38 -0.07 -10.56
N LEU A 251 -11.48 -0.01 -11.30
CA LEU A 251 -11.69 -0.82 -12.49
C LEU A 251 -10.65 -0.52 -13.58
N GLU A 252 -10.29 0.76 -13.76
CA GLU A 252 -9.22 1.16 -14.69
C GLU A 252 -7.84 0.69 -14.19
N TYR A 253 -7.61 0.75 -12.88
CA TYR A 253 -6.41 0.21 -12.26
C TYR A 253 -6.31 -1.32 -12.45
N ASP A 254 -7.41 -2.04 -12.30
CA ASP A 254 -7.48 -3.48 -12.55
C ASP A 254 -7.12 -3.84 -14.00
N ARG A 255 -7.53 -3.01 -14.94
CA ARG A 255 -7.14 -3.15 -16.35
C ARG A 255 -5.63 -3.06 -16.54
N GLN A 256 -4.97 -2.14 -15.82
CA GLN A 256 -3.51 -1.99 -15.84
C GLN A 256 -2.81 -3.18 -15.16
N LEU A 257 -3.36 -3.69 -14.06
CA LEU A 257 -2.83 -4.88 -13.38
C LEU A 257 -2.89 -6.11 -14.27
N LEU A 258 -4.01 -6.34 -14.98
CA LEU A 258 -4.14 -7.44 -15.94
C LEU A 258 -3.16 -7.30 -17.11
N ASN A 259 -3.01 -6.10 -17.69
CA ASN A 259 -2.02 -5.84 -18.73
C ASN A 259 -0.61 -6.18 -18.24
N ARG A 260 -0.24 -5.69 -17.06
CA ARG A 260 1.06 -5.97 -16.46
C ARG A 260 1.28 -7.46 -16.23
N TYR A 261 0.29 -8.16 -15.70
CA TYR A 261 0.36 -9.60 -15.42
C TYR A 261 0.68 -10.42 -16.65
N TYR A 262 -0.01 -10.15 -17.77
CA TYR A 262 0.21 -10.83 -19.03
C TYR A 262 1.53 -10.44 -19.70
N HIS A 263 1.89 -9.15 -19.71
CA HIS A 263 3.15 -8.68 -20.27
C HIS A 263 4.38 -9.22 -19.53
N GLN A 264 4.27 -9.51 -18.26
CA GLN A 264 5.32 -10.18 -17.46
C GLN A 264 5.51 -11.65 -17.88
N ARG A 265 4.53 -12.25 -18.56
CA ARG A 265 4.50 -13.69 -18.93
C ARG A 265 4.59 -13.97 -20.41
N GLY A 266 5.02 -12.98 -21.18
CA GLY A 266 5.31 -13.12 -22.60
C GLY A 266 4.18 -12.69 -23.54
N TYR A 267 3.03 -12.26 -23.05
CA TYR A 267 1.89 -11.88 -23.89
C TYR A 267 1.93 -10.38 -24.21
N TYR A 268 2.85 -10.01 -25.09
CA TYR A 268 3.09 -8.60 -25.48
C TYR A 268 1.86 -7.93 -26.12
N ASP A 269 1.10 -8.67 -26.94
CA ASP A 269 -0.09 -8.17 -27.63
C ASP A 269 -1.36 -8.21 -26.79
N PHE A 270 -1.25 -8.59 -25.51
CA PHE A 270 -2.40 -8.66 -24.61
C PHE A 270 -3.09 -7.30 -24.49
N LYS A 271 -4.42 -7.33 -24.55
CA LYS A 271 -5.28 -6.15 -24.37
C LYS A 271 -6.55 -6.51 -23.61
N VAL A 272 -6.93 -5.70 -22.66
CA VAL A 272 -8.28 -5.68 -22.13
C VAL A 272 -9.12 -4.85 -23.10
N THR A 273 -9.94 -5.50 -23.90
CA THR A 273 -10.74 -4.85 -24.95
C THR A 273 -11.95 -4.14 -24.38
N SER A 274 -12.48 -4.61 -23.24
CA SER A 274 -13.59 -3.98 -22.53
C SER A 274 -13.53 -4.32 -21.05
N ALA A 275 -13.81 -3.34 -20.21
CA ALA A 275 -14.06 -3.49 -18.78
C ALA A 275 -15.34 -2.74 -18.44
N VAL A 276 -16.43 -3.47 -18.21
CA VAL A 276 -17.76 -2.88 -18.01
C VAL A 276 -18.35 -3.40 -16.71
N ALA A 277 -18.86 -2.48 -15.90
CA ALA A 277 -19.65 -2.80 -14.74
C ALA A 277 -21.14 -2.54 -15.04
N GLN A 278 -21.97 -3.52 -14.79
CA GLN A 278 -23.42 -3.46 -14.96
C GLN A 278 -24.08 -3.54 -13.59
N LEU A 279 -24.92 -2.55 -13.27
CA LEU A 279 -25.70 -2.55 -12.04
C LEU A 279 -26.75 -3.67 -12.10
N ALA A 280 -26.82 -4.47 -11.05
CA ALA A 280 -27.85 -5.50 -10.91
C ALA A 280 -29.25 -4.87 -10.85
N PRO A 281 -30.31 -5.59 -11.26
CA PRO A 281 -31.70 -5.07 -11.27
C PRO A 281 -32.17 -4.55 -9.90
N GLY A 282 -31.60 -5.05 -8.80
CA GLY A 282 -31.89 -4.61 -7.42
C GLY A 282 -31.20 -3.31 -7.02
N GLY A 283 -30.22 -2.82 -7.79
CA GLY A 283 -29.49 -1.60 -7.49
C GLY A 283 -28.46 -1.71 -6.35
N ASP A 284 -28.25 -2.90 -5.79
CA ASP A 284 -27.43 -3.18 -4.61
C ASP A 284 -26.04 -3.74 -4.92
N SER A 285 -25.79 -4.16 -6.17
CA SER A 285 -24.52 -4.77 -6.57
C SER A 285 -24.21 -4.55 -8.05
N PHE A 286 -22.92 -4.72 -8.41
CA PHE A 286 -22.43 -4.69 -9.78
C PHE A 286 -21.93 -6.05 -10.24
N TYR A 287 -22.15 -6.36 -11.51
CA TYR A 287 -21.46 -7.40 -12.27
C TYR A 287 -20.35 -6.75 -13.09
N VAL A 288 -19.11 -7.14 -12.87
CA VAL A 288 -17.94 -6.63 -13.61
C VAL A 288 -17.53 -7.65 -14.66
N ASN A 289 -17.48 -7.23 -15.92
CA ASN A 289 -17.08 -8.07 -17.04
C ASN A 289 -15.81 -7.52 -17.70
N PHE A 290 -14.73 -8.29 -17.67
CA PHE A 290 -13.51 -8.02 -18.41
C PHE A 290 -13.46 -8.87 -19.68
N THR A 291 -13.46 -8.22 -20.84
CA THR A 291 -13.22 -8.92 -22.11
C THR A 291 -11.76 -8.73 -22.49
N VAL A 292 -11.05 -9.84 -22.68
CA VAL A 292 -9.62 -9.84 -22.93
C VAL A 292 -9.28 -10.49 -24.27
N ASN A 293 -8.23 -9.99 -24.91
CA ASN A 293 -7.57 -10.63 -26.02
C ASN A 293 -6.14 -10.96 -25.60
N GLU A 294 -5.85 -12.24 -25.42
CA GLU A 294 -4.57 -12.68 -24.83
C GLU A 294 -3.40 -12.58 -25.83
N GLY A 295 -3.67 -12.59 -27.14
CA GLY A 295 -2.61 -12.62 -28.14
C GLY A 295 -1.83 -13.95 -28.15
N VAL A 296 -0.60 -13.89 -28.63
CA VAL A 296 0.34 -15.01 -28.61
C VAL A 296 1.46 -14.77 -27.62
N ARG A 297 2.06 -15.84 -27.09
CA ARG A 297 3.23 -15.72 -26.23
C ARG A 297 4.49 -15.54 -27.08
N TYR A 298 5.31 -14.57 -26.68
CA TYR A 298 6.58 -14.23 -27.32
C TYR A 298 7.77 -14.59 -26.46
N ASP A 299 8.84 -15.04 -27.12
CA ASP A 299 10.16 -15.17 -26.54
C ASP A 299 11.05 -14.00 -26.98
N ILE A 300 12.11 -13.72 -26.24
CA ILE A 300 13.07 -12.68 -26.59
C ILE A 300 13.89 -13.15 -27.78
N GLY A 301 13.87 -12.39 -28.87
CA GLY A 301 14.70 -12.61 -30.06
C GLY A 301 16.10 -12.04 -29.86
N LYS A 302 16.52 -11.14 -30.74
CA LYS A 302 17.82 -10.49 -30.67
C LYS A 302 17.78 -9.30 -29.72
N VAL A 303 18.79 -9.21 -28.80
CA VAL A 303 18.99 -8.04 -27.95
C VAL A 303 20.18 -7.26 -28.45
N THR A 304 19.98 -6.00 -28.80
CA THR A 304 21.02 -5.08 -29.31
C THR A 304 21.06 -3.78 -28.52
N ILE A 305 22.26 -3.21 -28.37
CA ILE A 305 22.46 -1.93 -27.70
C ILE A 305 23.24 -1.01 -28.63
N ASN A 306 22.64 0.10 -28.98
CA ASN A 306 23.24 1.13 -29.82
C ASN A 306 23.56 2.34 -28.94
N SER A 307 24.81 2.49 -28.54
CA SER A 307 25.26 3.61 -27.71
C SER A 307 25.93 4.68 -28.55
N LYS A 308 25.50 5.94 -28.39
CA LYS A 308 26.21 7.11 -28.90
C LYS A 308 27.28 7.64 -27.93
N ILE A 309 27.42 7.01 -26.75
CA ILE A 309 28.43 7.33 -25.76
C ILE A 309 29.68 6.50 -26.04
N PRO A 310 30.83 7.10 -26.43
CA PRO A 310 32.01 6.36 -26.85
C PRO A 310 32.59 5.43 -25.76
N GLU A 311 32.43 5.84 -24.49
CA GLU A 311 32.95 5.14 -23.31
C GLU A 311 32.11 3.92 -22.90
N LEU A 312 30.93 3.74 -23.51
CA LEU A 312 29.99 2.68 -23.20
C LEU A 312 29.79 1.78 -24.41
N THR A 313 30.61 0.75 -24.50
CA THR A 313 30.54 -0.23 -25.60
C THR A 313 29.44 -1.27 -25.37
N GLN A 314 28.91 -1.83 -26.44
CA GLN A 314 27.91 -2.90 -26.38
C GLN A 314 28.38 -4.09 -25.53
N THR A 315 29.66 -4.46 -25.58
CA THR A 315 30.24 -5.55 -24.79
C THR A 315 30.20 -5.30 -23.29
N GLN A 316 30.37 -4.05 -22.85
CA GLN A 316 30.29 -3.66 -21.44
C GLN A 316 28.86 -3.57 -20.94
N LEU A 317 27.91 -3.18 -21.80
CA LEU A 317 26.51 -2.96 -21.43
C LEU A 317 25.65 -4.22 -21.50
N LEU A 318 25.99 -5.15 -22.38
CA LEU A 318 25.18 -6.37 -22.60
C LEU A 318 25.00 -7.23 -21.33
N PRO A 319 26.01 -7.42 -20.47
CA PRO A 319 25.85 -8.14 -19.21
C PRO A 319 24.87 -7.47 -18.23
N LEU A 320 24.72 -6.13 -18.32
CA LEU A 320 23.83 -5.38 -17.42
C LEU A 320 22.33 -5.53 -17.77
N VAL A 321 22.04 -5.92 -19.01
CA VAL A 321 20.67 -6.05 -19.50
C VAL A 321 19.92 -7.23 -18.86
N GLY A 322 20.65 -8.29 -18.46
CA GLY A 322 20.06 -9.43 -17.75
C GLY A 322 19.07 -10.27 -18.58
N MET A 323 18.97 -10.03 -19.90
CA MET A 323 18.09 -10.76 -20.82
C MET A 323 18.88 -11.59 -21.80
N ARG A 324 18.33 -12.73 -22.21
CA ARG A 324 18.94 -13.66 -23.18
C ARG A 324 17.94 -14.01 -24.28
N SER A 325 18.44 -14.20 -25.50
CA SER A 325 17.64 -14.76 -26.60
C SER A 325 17.08 -16.13 -26.22
N GLY A 326 15.83 -16.40 -26.59
CA GLY A 326 15.10 -17.62 -26.23
C GLY A 326 14.45 -17.60 -24.85
N GLN A 327 14.65 -16.56 -24.05
CA GLN A 327 13.94 -16.38 -22.79
C GLN A 327 12.54 -15.82 -23.05
N ILE A 328 11.57 -16.22 -22.23
CA ILE A 328 10.21 -15.67 -22.31
C ILE A 328 10.27 -14.13 -22.12
N TYR A 329 9.59 -13.40 -23.01
CA TYR A 329 9.47 -11.95 -22.88
C TYR A 329 8.84 -11.56 -21.54
N ASN A 330 9.42 -10.58 -20.90
CA ASN A 330 8.91 -10.02 -19.66
C ASN A 330 9.17 -8.50 -19.63
N GLN A 331 8.09 -7.73 -19.54
CA GLN A 331 8.17 -6.26 -19.54
C GLN A 331 9.00 -5.69 -18.37
N ASP A 332 8.96 -6.33 -17.20
CA ASP A 332 9.75 -5.87 -16.05
C ASP A 332 11.25 -6.06 -16.27
N LEU A 333 11.66 -7.09 -17.04
CA LEU A 333 13.08 -7.24 -17.41
C LEU A 333 13.52 -6.14 -18.38
N VAL A 334 12.64 -5.72 -19.30
CA VAL A 334 12.93 -4.59 -20.19
C VAL A 334 13.08 -3.30 -19.38
N GLN A 335 12.21 -3.08 -18.40
CA GLN A 335 12.31 -1.92 -17.51
C GLN A 335 13.58 -1.95 -16.66
N LYS A 336 13.92 -3.09 -16.07
CA LYS A 336 15.17 -3.29 -15.32
C LYS A 336 16.40 -3.03 -16.18
N ALA A 337 16.41 -3.50 -17.43
CA ALA A 337 17.48 -3.24 -18.38
C ALA A 337 17.59 -1.74 -18.70
N LEU A 338 16.47 -1.07 -18.91
CA LEU A 338 16.39 0.38 -19.13
C LEU A 338 17.03 1.14 -17.95
N ASP A 339 16.64 0.76 -16.72
CA ASP A 339 17.18 1.38 -15.51
C ASP A 339 18.69 1.11 -15.36
N ALA A 340 19.13 -0.12 -15.62
CA ALA A 340 20.54 -0.50 -15.55
C ALA A 340 21.39 0.26 -16.57
N LEU A 341 20.91 0.37 -17.82
CA LEU A 341 21.60 1.12 -18.88
C LEU A 341 21.63 2.63 -18.59
N THR A 342 20.53 3.19 -18.08
CA THR A 342 20.46 4.60 -17.65
C THR A 342 21.45 4.86 -16.51
N ASN A 343 21.52 3.94 -15.52
CA ASN A 343 22.47 4.02 -14.43
C ASN A 343 23.92 3.92 -14.91
N ALA A 344 24.22 3.06 -15.88
CA ALA A 344 25.55 2.94 -16.47
C ALA A 344 25.98 4.22 -17.19
N ALA A 345 25.07 4.84 -17.95
CA ALA A 345 25.32 6.13 -18.59
C ALA A 345 25.50 7.25 -17.56
N GLY A 346 24.65 7.32 -16.54
CA GLY A 346 24.73 8.27 -15.44
C GLY A 346 26.02 8.12 -14.64
N GLY A 347 26.47 6.89 -14.38
CA GLY A 347 27.75 6.60 -13.69
C GLY A 347 29.00 7.11 -14.45
N LYS A 348 28.88 7.40 -15.75
CA LYS A 348 29.92 8.04 -16.58
C LYS A 348 29.72 9.56 -16.71
N GLY A 349 28.80 10.14 -15.95
CA GLY A 349 28.52 11.57 -15.95
C GLY A 349 27.55 12.06 -17.04
N TYR A 350 26.91 11.14 -17.77
CA TYR A 350 25.90 11.48 -18.79
C TYR A 350 24.51 11.49 -18.19
N ALA A 351 24.22 12.51 -17.42
CA ALA A 351 23.03 12.65 -16.59
C ALA A 351 21.71 12.73 -17.38
N PHE A 352 21.76 13.27 -18.56
CA PHE A 352 20.61 13.43 -19.47
C PHE A 352 20.66 12.42 -20.63
N ALA A 353 21.48 11.36 -20.49
CA ALA A 353 21.41 10.27 -21.44
C ALA A 353 20.01 9.65 -21.43
N THR A 354 19.42 9.53 -22.59
CA THR A 354 18.13 8.88 -22.77
C THR A 354 18.33 7.49 -23.34
N VAL A 355 17.73 6.50 -22.71
CA VAL A 355 17.71 5.13 -23.18
C VAL A 355 16.31 4.81 -23.72
N ASN A 356 16.22 4.65 -25.03
CA ASN A 356 14.94 4.38 -25.70
C ASN A 356 14.89 2.94 -26.19
N PRO A 357 14.08 2.06 -25.55
CA PRO A 357 13.89 0.72 -26.03
C PRO A 357 12.98 0.72 -27.25
N ARG A 358 13.37 -0.04 -28.28
CA ARG A 358 12.51 -0.36 -29.42
C ARG A 358 12.26 -1.85 -29.42
N LEU A 359 10.99 -2.22 -29.39
CA LEU A 359 10.54 -3.59 -29.41
C LEU A 359 9.95 -3.86 -30.81
N ASN A 360 10.46 -4.87 -31.48
CA ASN A 360 9.97 -5.31 -32.78
C ASN A 360 9.49 -6.75 -32.66
N ALA A 361 8.16 -6.91 -32.55
CA ALA A 361 7.54 -8.22 -32.45
C ALA A 361 7.41 -8.87 -33.82
N ASN A 362 7.83 -10.12 -33.91
CA ASN A 362 7.63 -10.99 -35.08
C ASN A 362 6.59 -12.09 -34.77
N PRO A 363 5.33 -11.91 -35.18
CA PRO A 363 4.28 -12.89 -34.88
C PRO A 363 4.47 -14.26 -35.50
N LYS A 364 5.23 -14.36 -36.62
CA LYS A 364 5.49 -15.62 -37.30
C LYS A 364 6.42 -16.52 -36.49
N ASP A 365 7.52 -15.94 -36.00
CA ASP A 365 8.52 -16.66 -35.21
C ASP A 365 8.23 -16.59 -33.70
N ARG A 366 7.21 -15.82 -33.30
CA ARG A 366 6.84 -15.55 -31.90
C ARG A 366 8.00 -15.03 -31.10
N THR A 367 8.79 -14.12 -31.66
CA THR A 367 9.94 -13.49 -31.01
C THR A 367 9.79 -11.98 -31.00
N ILE A 368 10.40 -11.34 -30.00
CA ILE A 368 10.51 -9.88 -29.90
C ILE A 368 11.99 -9.51 -29.89
N ASP A 369 12.40 -8.80 -30.95
CA ASP A 369 13.71 -8.18 -30.98
C ASP A 369 13.70 -6.88 -30.20
N ILE A 370 14.67 -6.70 -29.32
CA ILE A 370 14.78 -5.56 -28.42
C ILE A 370 16.06 -4.79 -28.74
N SER A 371 15.92 -3.54 -29.10
CA SER A 371 17.06 -2.65 -29.31
C SER A 371 17.00 -1.46 -28.36
N PHE A 372 18.04 -1.28 -27.55
CA PHE A 372 18.22 -0.13 -26.68
C PHE A 372 19.09 0.92 -27.38
N ASN A 373 18.51 2.09 -27.66
CA ASN A 373 19.24 3.21 -28.23
C ASN A 373 19.58 4.20 -27.13
N ILE A 374 20.87 4.43 -26.91
CA ILE A 374 21.39 5.32 -25.88
C ILE A 374 21.89 6.60 -26.54
N ASP A 375 21.20 7.70 -26.28
CA ASP A 375 21.60 9.04 -26.71
C ASP A 375 22.35 9.75 -25.57
N GLN A 376 23.42 10.48 -25.91
CA GLN A 376 24.37 11.01 -24.95
C GLN A 376 23.78 12.10 -24.05
N GLY A 377 22.94 12.99 -24.56
CA GLY A 377 22.44 14.16 -23.81
C GLY A 377 23.55 15.15 -23.40
N PRO A 378 23.21 16.35 -22.89
CA PRO A 378 24.19 17.30 -22.36
C PRO A 378 24.73 16.83 -20.99
N ARG A 379 25.99 17.16 -20.69
CA ARG A 379 26.54 17.05 -19.32
C ARG A 379 26.08 18.27 -18.53
N VAL A 380 25.50 18.06 -17.37
CA VAL A 380 25.04 19.10 -16.46
C VAL A 380 25.50 18.79 -15.05
N TYR A 381 25.97 19.79 -14.32
CA TYR A 381 26.47 19.66 -12.96
C TYR A 381 25.52 20.31 -11.95
N ILE A 382 25.49 19.77 -10.76
CA ILE A 382 24.68 20.29 -9.65
C ILE A 382 25.32 21.58 -9.14
N GLU A 383 24.58 22.67 -9.15
CA GLU A 383 25.01 23.92 -8.59
C GLU A 383 24.67 24.04 -7.12
N HIS A 384 23.37 23.85 -6.79
CA HIS A 384 22.86 23.85 -5.41
C HIS A 384 21.83 22.75 -5.19
N ILE A 385 21.76 22.30 -3.93
CA ILE A 385 20.73 21.40 -3.44
C ILE A 385 19.91 22.16 -2.40
N ASP A 386 18.71 22.60 -2.78
CA ASP A 386 17.83 23.39 -1.95
C ASP A 386 16.76 22.51 -1.30
N ILE A 387 16.68 22.51 0.02
CA ILE A 387 15.72 21.70 0.80
C ILE A 387 14.66 22.63 1.36
N SER A 388 13.38 22.23 1.22
CA SER A 388 12.23 23.02 1.67
C SER A 388 11.11 22.13 2.22
N GLY A 389 10.30 22.69 3.12
CA GLY A 389 9.18 21.97 3.74
C GLY A 389 9.53 21.20 5.01
N ASN A 390 10.80 21.16 5.41
CA ASN A 390 11.31 20.55 6.63
C ASN A 390 11.21 21.53 7.82
N THR A 391 10.03 21.65 8.40
CA THR A 391 9.77 22.59 9.52
C THR A 391 10.29 22.08 10.87
N ARG A 392 10.42 20.76 11.03
CA ARG A 392 10.90 20.09 12.26
C ARG A 392 12.22 19.38 12.02
N THR A 393 12.35 18.69 10.89
CA THR A 393 13.54 17.90 10.57
C THR A 393 14.69 18.81 10.16
N LEU A 394 15.85 18.65 10.78
CA LEU A 394 17.05 19.42 10.43
C LEU A 394 17.50 19.12 8.99
N ASP A 395 17.95 20.13 8.28
CA ASP A 395 18.45 20.06 6.90
C ASP A 395 19.50 18.94 6.72
N LYS A 396 20.45 18.86 7.64
CA LYS A 396 21.51 17.84 7.61
C LYS A 396 20.97 16.40 7.60
N VAL A 397 19.79 16.14 8.17
CA VAL A 397 19.18 14.79 8.22
C VAL A 397 18.70 14.38 6.84
N ILE A 398 18.21 15.31 6.05
CA ILE A 398 17.82 15.08 4.66
C ILE A 398 19.04 15.03 3.77
N ARG A 399 19.94 15.99 3.91
CA ARG A 399 21.14 16.15 3.07
C ARG A 399 22.07 14.93 3.13
N ARG A 400 22.25 14.30 4.28
CA ARG A 400 23.09 13.09 4.43
C ARG A 400 22.57 11.85 3.69
N GLU A 401 21.26 11.84 3.32
CA GLU A 401 20.67 10.76 2.53
C GLU A 401 20.89 10.92 1.02
N PHE A 402 21.37 12.09 0.59
CA PHE A 402 21.74 12.29 -0.80
C PHE A 402 22.97 11.46 -1.18
N ARG A 403 22.94 10.95 -2.41
CA ARG A 403 24.07 10.24 -3.05
C ARG A 403 24.84 11.14 -4.02
N LEU A 404 24.46 12.40 -4.11
CA LEU A 404 25.06 13.45 -4.92
C LEU A 404 25.38 14.62 -4.00
N VAL A 405 26.45 15.31 -4.33
CA VAL A 405 26.82 16.57 -3.68
C VAL A 405 26.89 17.70 -4.72
N GLU A 406 26.93 18.92 -4.25
CA GLU A 406 27.10 20.09 -5.09
C GLU A 406 28.45 20.02 -5.83
N GLY A 407 28.43 20.27 -7.15
CA GLY A 407 29.57 20.06 -8.03
C GLY A 407 29.62 18.72 -8.75
N ASP A 408 28.86 17.73 -8.32
CA ASP A 408 28.76 16.45 -9.02
C ASP A 408 28.01 16.58 -10.35
N ALA A 409 28.35 15.70 -11.31
CA ALA A 409 27.51 15.53 -12.50
C ALA A 409 26.12 15.04 -12.10
N PHE A 410 25.07 15.73 -12.57
CA PHE A 410 23.69 15.34 -12.29
C PHE A 410 23.41 13.94 -12.80
N ASN A 411 22.91 13.09 -11.95
CA ASN A 411 22.57 11.71 -12.26
C ASN A 411 21.15 11.39 -11.76
N ARG A 412 20.21 11.19 -12.67
CA ARG A 412 18.81 10.95 -12.36
C ARG A 412 18.62 9.71 -11.47
N ALA A 413 19.37 8.65 -11.74
CA ALA A 413 19.29 7.42 -10.94
C ALA A 413 19.75 7.65 -9.49
N LEU A 414 20.81 8.43 -9.29
CA LEU A 414 21.26 8.79 -7.94
C LEU A 414 20.27 9.74 -7.24
N VAL A 415 19.60 10.62 -8.00
CA VAL A 415 18.50 11.46 -7.49
C VAL A 415 17.31 10.61 -7.06
N ASP A 416 16.88 9.66 -7.90
CA ASP A 416 15.76 8.77 -7.57
C ASP A 416 16.11 7.85 -6.38
N ARG A 417 17.36 7.40 -6.28
CA ARG A 417 17.87 6.65 -5.12
C ARG A 417 17.90 7.52 -3.86
N SER A 418 18.31 8.78 -3.97
CA SER A 418 18.26 9.74 -2.86
C SER A 418 16.83 9.99 -2.41
N ARG A 419 15.87 10.13 -3.35
CA ARG A 419 14.43 10.22 -3.03
C ARG A 419 13.96 9.00 -2.25
N ALA A 420 14.25 7.80 -2.74
CA ALA A 420 13.86 6.56 -2.08
C ALA A 420 14.44 6.46 -0.65
N ARG A 421 15.69 6.86 -0.46
CA ARG A 421 16.34 6.90 0.86
C ARG A 421 15.67 7.91 1.81
N ILE A 422 15.41 9.12 1.36
CA ILE A 422 14.71 10.14 2.15
C ILE A 422 13.30 9.65 2.51
N GLN A 423 12.59 9.05 1.56
CA GLN A 423 11.26 8.50 1.79
C GLN A 423 11.28 7.31 2.75
N SER A 424 12.33 6.47 2.72
CA SER A 424 12.51 5.33 3.61
C SER A 424 12.77 5.72 5.08
N LEU A 425 13.15 6.96 5.36
CA LEU A 425 13.23 7.48 6.74
C LEU A 425 11.88 7.43 7.46
N GLY A 426 10.76 7.51 6.71
CA GLY A 426 9.42 7.51 7.30
C GLY A 426 9.02 8.84 7.95
N PHE A 427 9.81 9.92 7.77
CA PHE A 427 9.56 11.25 8.34
C PHE A 427 8.62 12.09 7.47
N PHE A 428 8.50 11.73 6.19
CA PHE A 428 7.82 12.51 5.18
C PHE A 428 6.69 11.72 4.52
N LYS A 429 5.55 12.39 4.36
CA LYS A 429 4.40 11.88 3.61
C LYS A 429 4.67 11.89 2.11
N ASP A 430 5.35 12.97 1.64
CA ASP A 430 5.74 13.13 0.24
C ASP A 430 7.15 13.69 0.15
N VAL A 431 7.89 13.25 -0.86
CA VAL A 431 9.25 13.70 -1.19
C VAL A 431 9.32 13.92 -2.70
N SER A 432 9.41 15.19 -3.09
CA SER A 432 9.54 15.60 -4.49
C SER A 432 10.94 16.17 -4.71
N ILE A 433 11.68 15.61 -5.66
CA ILE A 433 13.00 16.11 -6.07
C ILE A 433 12.91 16.50 -7.54
N LYS A 434 13.13 17.77 -7.83
CA LYS A 434 13.03 18.32 -9.19
C LYS A 434 14.30 19.10 -9.55
N PRO A 435 14.89 18.84 -10.71
CA PRO A 435 15.93 19.71 -11.24
C PRO A 435 15.29 21.02 -11.77
N SER A 436 15.96 22.13 -11.57
CA SER A 436 15.63 23.44 -12.14
C SER A 436 16.87 24.03 -12.79
N PRO A 437 16.74 24.88 -13.82
CA PRO A 437 17.88 25.54 -14.47
C PRO A 437 18.77 26.27 -13.46
N GLY A 438 20.08 26.10 -13.57
CA GLY A 438 21.06 26.82 -12.79
C GLY A 438 21.46 28.16 -13.43
N SER A 439 22.53 28.75 -12.94
CA SER A 439 23.07 30.05 -13.42
C SER A 439 23.66 29.97 -14.84
N GLN A 440 24.04 28.77 -15.30
CA GLN A 440 24.62 28.50 -16.62
C GLN A 440 23.94 27.30 -17.28
N PRO A 441 24.00 27.15 -18.60
CA PRO A 441 23.34 26.04 -19.32
C PRO A 441 23.82 24.64 -18.92
N ASP A 442 25.03 24.51 -18.37
CA ASP A 442 25.65 23.29 -17.87
C ASP A 442 25.46 23.11 -16.36
N ARG A 443 24.64 23.95 -15.72
CA ARG A 443 24.32 23.90 -14.29
C ARG A 443 22.87 23.63 -14.03
N THR A 444 22.59 22.91 -12.94
CA THR A 444 21.22 22.66 -12.48
C THR A 444 21.15 22.76 -10.96
N ASN A 445 20.08 23.36 -10.45
CA ASN A 445 19.74 23.32 -9.05
C ASN A 445 18.81 22.15 -8.81
N VAL A 446 18.98 21.46 -7.69
CA VAL A 446 18.14 20.34 -7.28
C VAL A 446 17.27 20.82 -6.11
N THR A 447 15.98 21.05 -6.37
CA THR A 447 15.01 21.43 -5.33
C THR A 447 14.37 20.20 -4.74
N VAL A 448 14.51 20.04 -3.43
CA VAL A 448 13.95 18.97 -2.62
C VAL A 448 12.81 19.53 -1.79
N ALA A 449 11.59 19.26 -2.20
CA ALA A 449 10.40 19.63 -1.42
C ALA A 449 9.89 18.42 -0.66
N VAL A 450 9.78 18.55 0.67
CA VAL A 450 9.28 17.50 1.55
C VAL A 450 8.00 17.95 2.26
N THR A 451 7.11 17.01 2.55
CA THR A 451 5.94 17.23 3.40
C THR A 451 6.07 16.33 4.61
N GLU A 452 6.27 16.94 5.78
CA GLU A 452 6.47 16.19 7.04
C GLU A 452 5.19 15.50 7.49
N GLN A 453 5.36 14.35 8.14
CA GLN A 453 4.29 13.64 8.84
C GLN A 453 4.64 13.41 10.30
N SER A 454 3.69 12.88 11.09
CA SER A 454 3.97 12.48 12.47
C SER A 454 4.99 11.34 12.48
N THR A 455 6.06 11.49 13.27
CA THR A 455 7.14 10.51 13.45
C THR A 455 7.02 9.72 14.73
N GLY A 456 6.15 10.20 15.65
CA GLY A 456 5.79 9.52 16.89
C GLY A 456 4.55 8.63 16.71
N SER A 457 4.61 7.42 17.26
CA SER A 457 3.48 6.49 17.29
C SER A 457 3.34 5.85 18.68
N VAL A 458 2.10 5.68 19.11
CA VAL A 458 1.74 4.86 20.26
C VAL A 458 0.97 3.66 19.76
N SER A 459 1.40 2.47 20.16
CA SER A 459 0.68 1.24 19.84
C SER A 459 0.25 0.56 21.14
N VAL A 460 -0.98 0.08 21.17
CA VAL A 460 -1.53 -0.74 22.26
C VAL A 460 -1.99 -2.05 21.65
N GLY A 461 -1.45 -3.13 22.14
CA GLY A 461 -1.75 -4.49 21.68
C GLY A 461 -2.37 -5.32 22.80
N LEU A 462 -3.34 -6.14 22.43
CA LEU A 462 -3.88 -7.19 23.28
C LEU A 462 -3.85 -8.50 22.49
N GLY A 463 -3.39 -9.57 23.11
CA GLY A 463 -3.30 -10.85 22.48
C GLY A 463 -3.54 -11.99 23.46
N TYR A 464 -3.68 -13.18 22.90
CA TYR A 464 -3.72 -14.43 23.65
C TYR A 464 -2.85 -15.48 22.96
N SER A 465 -2.12 -16.22 23.74
CA SER A 465 -1.36 -17.38 23.26
C SER A 465 -1.60 -18.57 24.19
N SER A 466 -1.69 -19.76 23.64
CA SER A 466 -1.72 -21.00 24.43
C SER A 466 -0.50 -21.16 25.33
N TYR A 467 0.52 -20.38 25.07
CA TYR A 467 1.80 -20.31 25.76
C TYR A 467 1.81 -19.24 26.88
N SER A 468 1.52 -17.98 26.52
CA SER A 468 1.69 -16.82 27.40
C SER A 468 0.39 -16.39 28.05
N SER A 469 -0.73 -17.09 27.81
CA SER A 469 -2.09 -16.66 28.16
C SER A 469 -2.41 -15.28 27.57
N VAL A 470 -2.95 -14.37 28.34
CA VAL A 470 -3.22 -12.99 27.90
C VAL A 470 -1.92 -12.22 27.84
N ILE A 471 -1.72 -11.52 26.73
CA ILE A 471 -0.58 -10.61 26.51
C ILE A 471 -1.14 -9.21 26.29
N GLY A 472 -0.60 -8.26 27.03
CA GLY A 472 -0.82 -6.84 26.79
C GLY A 472 0.52 -6.17 26.47
N ASP A 473 0.57 -5.39 25.41
CA ASP A 473 1.74 -4.58 25.09
C ASP A 473 1.35 -3.12 24.84
N VAL A 474 2.19 -2.23 25.31
CA VAL A 474 2.12 -0.80 25.02
C VAL A 474 3.49 -0.37 24.54
N SER A 475 3.54 0.27 23.40
CA SER A 475 4.80 0.82 22.89
C SER A 475 4.64 2.25 22.43
N TYR A 476 5.65 3.04 22.71
CA TYR A 476 5.86 4.37 22.14
C TYR A 476 7.13 4.33 21.30
N THR A 477 7.04 4.82 20.08
CA THR A 477 8.19 4.93 19.20
C THR A 477 8.20 6.30 18.55
N GLU A 478 9.31 7.01 18.69
CA GLU A 478 9.61 8.26 17.99
C GLU A 478 10.84 8.02 17.12
N ILE A 479 10.69 8.16 15.80
CA ILE A 479 11.77 7.87 14.84
C ILE A 479 12.57 9.11 14.43
N ASN A 480 12.10 10.31 14.78
CA ASN A 480 12.77 11.57 14.48
C ASN A 480 12.78 12.52 15.68
N LEU A 481 13.32 12.06 16.80
CA LEU A 481 13.35 12.81 18.05
C LEU A 481 14.05 14.17 17.86
N PHE A 482 13.34 15.25 18.21
CA PHE A 482 13.79 16.64 18.04
C PHE A 482 14.20 17.02 16.61
N GLY A 483 13.72 16.30 15.58
CA GLY A 483 14.07 16.55 14.18
C GLY A 483 15.50 16.17 13.81
N ARG A 484 16.20 15.41 14.64
CA ARG A 484 17.61 15.03 14.44
C ARG A 484 17.78 13.66 13.77
N GLY A 485 16.68 12.96 13.49
CA GLY A 485 16.70 11.59 12.99
C GLY A 485 17.10 10.57 14.04
N GLN A 486 17.09 10.95 15.32
CA GLN A 486 17.31 10.08 16.47
C GLN A 486 16.06 9.26 16.73
N GLN A 487 16.23 8.06 17.26
CA GLN A 487 15.11 7.17 17.56
C GLN A 487 15.03 6.90 19.05
N LEU A 488 13.82 6.98 19.59
CA LEU A 488 13.49 6.61 20.95
C LEU A 488 12.33 5.62 20.92
N ALA A 489 12.51 4.47 21.57
CA ALA A 489 11.44 3.49 21.72
C ALA A 489 11.31 3.10 23.19
N ALA A 490 10.08 3.06 23.69
CA ALA A 490 9.74 2.54 25.01
C ALA A 490 8.68 1.44 24.82
N VAL A 491 8.94 0.26 25.39
CA VAL A 491 8.05 -0.90 25.27
C VAL A 491 7.77 -1.44 26.68
N ALA A 492 6.50 -1.69 26.96
CA ALA A 492 6.04 -2.43 28.11
C ALA A 492 5.20 -3.61 27.64
N ARG A 493 5.64 -4.82 27.94
CA ARG A 493 4.92 -6.07 27.62
C ARG A 493 4.64 -6.82 28.90
N LEU A 494 3.39 -7.24 29.06
CA LEU A 494 2.92 -7.95 30.24
C LEU A 494 2.18 -9.20 29.81
N SER A 495 2.61 -10.35 30.32
CA SER A 495 1.89 -11.62 30.19
C SER A 495 2.01 -12.45 31.48
N GLN A 496 1.37 -13.59 31.51
CA GLN A 496 1.47 -14.49 32.67
C GLN A 496 2.90 -14.98 32.91
N ILE A 497 3.68 -15.15 31.83
CA ILE A 497 5.02 -15.73 31.91
C ILE A 497 6.14 -14.72 31.71
N GLN A 498 5.82 -13.50 31.24
CA GLN A 498 6.83 -12.48 30.96
C GLN A 498 6.33 -11.08 31.33
N ARG A 499 7.19 -10.33 31.99
CA ARG A 499 7.04 -8.87 32.16
C ARG A 499 8.31 -8.23 31.64
N GLN A 500 8.14 -7.33 30.68
CA GLN A 500 9.28 -6.66 30.05
C GLN A 500 9.03 -5.15 30.00
N PHE A 501 10.04 -4.40 30.40
CA PHE A 501 10.13 -2.96 30.20
C PHE A 501 11.43 -2.69 29.47
N GLN A 502 11.38 -1.95 28.40
CA GLN A 502 12.55 -1.60 27.60
C GLN A 502 12.48 -0.15 27.18
N LEU A 503 13.59 0.57 27.31
CA LEU A 503 13.82 1.90 26.76
C LEU A 503 15.05 1.84 25.89
N SER A 504 14.90 2.17 24.61
CA SER A 504 15.95 2.15 23.60
C SER A 504 16.13 3.52 22.99
N PHE A 505 17.36 3.99 22.91
CA PHE A 505 17.75 5.19 22.18
C PHE A 505 18.75 4.83 21.10
N SER A 506 18.64 5.46 19.92
CA SER A 506 19.59 5.25 18.82
C SER A 506 19.81 6.55 18.05
N GLU A 507 21.07 6.90 17.85
CA GLU A 507 21.55 7.92 16.94
C GLU A 507 22.14 7.22 15.71
N PRO A 508 21.45 7.21 14.54
CA PRO A 508 21.91 6.48 13.35
C PRO A 508 23.15 7.08 12.68
N TRP A 509 23.43 8.36 12.96
CA TRP A 509 24.57 9.09 12.36
C TRP A 509 25.40 9.75 13.46
N PHE A 510 25.97 8.90 14.31
CA PHE A 510 26.81 9.38 15.41
C PHE A 510 28.07 10.06 14.88
N LEU A 511 28.32 11.28 15.38
CA LEU A 511 29.41 12.15 14.90
C LEU A 511 29.33 12.48 13.40
N ASP A 512 28.10 12.57 12.87
CA ASP A 512 27.83 12.83 11.45
C ASP A 512 28.48 11.82 10.48
N ARG A 513 28.72 10.59 10.94
CA ARG A 513 29.22 9.46 10.16
C ARG A 513 28.15 8.35 10.07
N PRO A 514 28.22 7.46 9.08
CA PRO A 514 27.32 6.30 8.99
C PRO A 514 27.66 5.25 10.08
N LEU A 515 27.65 5.70 11.31
CA LEU A 515 27.90 4.96 12.53
C LEU A 515 26.70 5.17 13.45
N SER A 516 25.99 4.11 13.79
CA SER A 516 24.92 4.20 14.78
C SER A 516 25.47 4.01 16.18
N ALA A 517 25.03 4.86 17.11
CA ALA A 517 25.33 4.71 18.53
C ALA A 517 24.02 4.71 19.32
N GLY A 518 23.95 3.95 20.38
CA GLY A 518 22.75 3.87 21.18
C GLY A 518 22.92 3.20 22.52
N PHE A 519 21.87 3.24 23.31
CA PHE A 519 21.78 2.50 24.55
C PHE A 519 20.41 1.84 24.70
N ASP A 520 20.38 0.74 25.45
CA ASP A 520 19.16 0.06 25.87
C ASP A 520 19.18 -0.13 27.38
N LEU A 521 18.08 0.26 28.02
CA LEU A 521 17.74 -0.10 29.38
C LEU A 521 16.63 -1.12 29.32
N GLN A 522 16.81 -2.27 29.95
CA GLN A 522 15.76 -3.29 29.97
C GLN A 522 15.64 -3.92 31.36
N LYS A 523 14.40 -4.24 31.71
CA LYS A 523 14.04 -5.11 32.79
C LYS A 523 13.13 -6.21 32.24
N VAL A 524 13.56 -7.46 32.43
CA VAL A 524 12.83 -8.63 31.93
C VAL A 524 12.67 -9.65 33.05
N LEU A 525 11.45 -9.92 33.41
CA LEU A 525 11.10 -10.97 34.34
C LEU A 525 10.42 -12.09 33.55
N ASN A 526 11.06 -13.27 33.54
CA ASN A 526 10.53 -14.48 32.90
C ASN A 526 10.20 -15.54 33.94
N ASN A 527 9.04 -16.14 33.79
CA ASN A 527 8.56 -17.20 34.66
C ASN A 527 8.63 -18.54 33.90
N TYR A 528 9.65 -19.35 34.22
CA TYR A 528 9.88 -20.67 33.63
C TYR A 528 9.12 -21.74 34.41
N GLN A 529 7.83 -21.80 34.29
CA GLN A 529 6.95 -22.73 35.03
C GLN A 529 7.38 -24.21 34.88
N GLN A 530 7.94 -24.58 33.72
CA GLN A 530 8.38 -25.94 33.40
C GLN A 530 9.72 -26.34 34.04
N ALA A 531 10.43 -25.35 34.55
CA ALA A 531 11.70 -25.50 35.26
C ALA A 531 11.58 -24.98 36.71
N ALA A 532 10.39 -24.57 37.13
CA ALA A 532 10.05 -24.11 38.50
C ALA A 532 10.89 -22.94 39.00
N PHE A 533 11.35 -22.02 38.12
CA PHE A 533 12.08 -20.85 38.52
C PHE A 533 11.60 -19.58 37.77
N GLN A 534 11.90 -18.45 38.38
CA GLN A 534 11.75 -17.13 37.82
C GLN A 534 13.13 -16.52 37.57
N SER A 535 13.27 -15.86 36.45
CA SER A 535 14.47 -15.10 36.09
C SER A 535 14.11 -13.63 36.03
N ASP A 536 14.76 -12.79 36.84
CA ASP A 536 14.70 -11.32 36.77
C ASP A 536 16.02 -10.81 36.23
N VAL A 537 15.97 -10.02 35.15
CA VAL A 537 17.16 -9.51 34.45
C VAL A 537 17.03 -8.01 34.29
N ASP A 538 17.94 -7.26 34.90
CA ASP A 538 18.17 -5.84 34.66
C ASP A 538 19.42 -5.68 33.80
N ALA A 539 19.34 -4.95 32.68
CA ALA A 539 20.50 -4.73 31.83
C ALA A 539 20.55 -3.32 31.26
N LEU A 540 21.78 -2.80 31.20
CA LEU A 540 22.16 -1.61 30.46
C LEU A 540 23.11 -2.04 29.33
N SER A 541 22.75 -1.72 28.09
CA SER A 541 23.59 -1.98 26.92
C SER A 541 23.98 -0.68 26.23
N LEU A 542 25.23 -0.55 25.84
CA LEU A 542 25.75 0.49 24.97
C LEU A 542 26.14 -0.17 23.65
N ARG A 543 25.70 0.36 22.52
CA ARG A 543 25.92 -0.25 21.20
C ARG A 543 26.47 0.75 20.19
N LEU A 544 27.32 0.21 19.30
CA LEU A 544 27.85 0.89 18.13
C LEU A 544 27.63 -0.02 16.92
N GLY A 545 26.98 0.50 15.88
CA GLY A 545 26.68 -0.25 14.67
C GLY A 545 27.18 0.46 13.44
N PHE A 546 27.73 -0.27 12.49
CA PHE A 546 28.19 0.28 11.22
C PHE A 546 27.91 -0.67 10.06
N PRO A 547 27.55 -0.14 8.89
CA PRO A 547 27.40 -0.93 7.68
C PRO A 547 28.80 -1.34 7.19
N VAL A 548 28.97 -2.61 6.82
CA VAL A 548 30.18 -3.14 6.18
C VAL A 548 30.02 -3.13 4.67
N THR A 549 28.87 -3.57 4.20
CA THR A 549 28.45 -3.53 2.79
C THR A 549 27.00 -3.05 2.68
N GLU A 550 26.46 -2.98 1.46
CA GLU A 550 25.05 -2.67 1.25
C GLU A 550 24.11 -3.70 1.90
N TYR A 551 24.57 -4.96 2.06
CA TYR A 551 23.79 -6.08 2.60
C TYR A 551 24.24 -6.53 3.97
N SER A 552 25.29 -5.95 4.55
CA SER A 552 25.84 -6.42 5.81
C SER A 552 26.21 -5.30 6.78
N SER A 553 26.03 -5.58 8.06
CA SER A 553 26.35 -4.68 9.16
C SER A 553 26.98 -5.43 10.32
N VAL A 554 27.78 -4.70 11.10
CA VAL A 554 28.32 -5.17 12.39
C VAL A 554 27.80 -4.24 13.48
N GLN A 555 27.37 -4.81 14.58
CA GLN A 555 27.04 -4.10 15.80
C GLN A 555 27.91 -4.62 16.93
N LEU A 556 28.69 -3.73 17.53
CA LEU A 556 29.44 -4.00 18.76
C LEU A 556 28.64 -3.50 19.94
N TYR A 557 28.70 -4.18 21.06
CA TYR A 557 28.05 -3.72 22.27
C TYR A 557 28.77 -4.11 23.54
N TYR A 558 28.60 -3.27 24.57
CA TYR A 558 28.92 -3.58 25.95
C TYR A 558 27.60 -3.64 26.72
N MET A 559 27.42 -4.65 27.53
CA MET A 559 26.24 -4.85 28.37
C MET A 559 26.65 -5.11 29.81
N TYR A 560 26.14 -4.34 30.73
CA TYR A 560 26.15 -4.66 32.14
C TYR A 560 24.79 -5.28 32.51
N LYS A 561 24.85 -6.49 33.09
CA LYS A 561 23.66 -7.28 33.41
C LYS A 561 23.69 -7.71 34.86
N ILE A 562 22.53 -7.55 35.53
CA ILE A 562 22.24 -8.13 36.83
C ILE A 562 21.13 -9.14 36.58
N GLN A 563 21.31 -10.36 37.04
CA GLN A 563 20.32 -11.42 36.90
C GLN A 563 20.08 -12.11 38.24
N THR A 564 18.78 -12.35 38.54
CA THR A 564 18.37 -13.04 39.75
C THR A 564 17.56 -14.28 39.38
N VAL A 565 17.87 -15.39 40.02
CA VAL A 565 17.15 -16.66 39.91
C VAL A 565 16.41 -16.88 41.23
N GLU A 566 15.09 -17.01 41.16
CA GLU A 566 14.25 -17.37 42.27
C GLU A 566 13.44 -18.64 41.93
N VAL A 567 13.34 -19.59 42.86
CA VAL A 567 12.58 -20.82 42.63
C VAL A 567 11.22 -20.76 43.29
N PHE A 568 10.21 -21.37 42.65
CA PHE A 568 8.89 -21.46 43.27
C PHE A 568 8.71 -22.87 43.89
N GLY A 569 8.51 -22.86 45.20
CA GLY A 569 8.24 -24.10 45.94
C GLY A 569 9.40 -25.07 46.04
N ALA A 570 9.15 -26.23 46.60
CA ALA A 570 10.16 -27.24 46.90
C ALA A 570 10.46 -28.19 45.71
N SER A 571 9.94 -27.92 44.53
CA SER A 571 9.96 -28.84 43.38
C SER A 571 10.85 -28.43 42.23
N ALA A 572 11.78 -27.47 42.42
CA ALA A 572 12.77 -27.11 41.40
C ALA A 572 13.89 -28.15 41.29
N PRO A 573 14.48 -28.37 40.09
CA PRO A 573 15.68 -29.20 39.94
C PRO A 573 16.80 -28.76 40.88
N VAL A 574 17.49 -29.73 41.45
CA VAL A 574 18.61 -29.45 42.40
C VAL A 574 19.67 -28.58 41.73
N ASP A 575 19.95 -28.80 40.45
CA ASP A 575 20.85 -28.00 39.63
C ASP A 575 20.48 -26.49 39.62
N ILE A 576 19.16 -26.20 39.53
CA ILE A 576 18.65 -24.81 39.55
C ILE A 576 18.65 -24.27 41.00
N LEU A 577 18.35 -25.09 41.98
CA LEU A 577 18.42 -24.69 43.38
C LEU A 577 19.83 -24.23 43.79
N LEU A 578 20.87 -24.83 43.25
CA LEU A 578 22.26 -24.46 43.50
C LEU A 578 22.65 -23.10 42.87
N GLU A 579 21.86 -22.64 41.91
CA GLU A 579 22.11 -21.37 41.17
C GLU A 579 21.20 -20.22 41.65
N THR A 580 20.39 -20.42 42.71
CA THR A 580 19.53 -19.38 43.26
C THR A 580 20.32 -18.19 43.76
N GLY A 581 19.80 -17.01 43.56
CA GLY A 581 20.42 -15.75 44.00
C GLY A 581 20.72 -14.79 42.85
N THR A 582 21.48 -13.78 43.17
CA THR A 582 21.81 -12.69 42.24
C THR A 582 23.23 -12.81 41.73
N GLN A 583 23.37 -12.73 40.42
CA GLN A 583 24.66 -12.68 39.73
C GLN A 583 24.70 -11.41 38.87
N ASN A 584 25.89 -10.90 38.63
CA ASN A 584 26.11 -9.77 37.75
C ASN A 584 27.28 -9.98 36.81
N GLY A 585 27.33 -9.24 35.74
CA GLY A 585 28.48 -9.34 34.85
C GLY A 585 28.48 -8.29 33.74
N SER A 586 29.69 -8.03 33.31
CA SER A 586 29.98 -7.19 32.16
C SER A 586 30.26 -8.06 30.95
N ILE A 587 29.56 -7.81 29.85
CA ILE A 587 29.56 -8.58 28.63
C ILE A 587 29.99 -7.66 27.48
N ILE A 588 30.94 -8.10 26.69
CA ILE A 588 31.27 -7.49 25.40
C ILE A 588 30.85 -8.46 24.31
N GLY A 589 30.17 -7.94 23.33
CA GLY A 589 29.70 -8.77 22.22
C GLY A 589 29.70 -8.06 20.89
N TYR A 590 29.51 -8.86 19.85
CA TYR A 590 29.21 -8.36 18.52
C TYR A 590 28.13 -9.19 17.84
N ASN A 591 27.43 -8.54 16.94
CA ASN A 591 26.50 -9.18 15.99
C ASN A 591 26.89 -8.77 14.57
N TYR A 592 27.17 -9.74 13.71
CA TYR A 592 27.29 -9.57 12.28
C TYR A 592 25.99 -10.01 11.62
N LEU A 593 25.42 -9.20 10.76
CA LEU A 593 24.23 -9.49 9.98
C LEU A 593 24.54 -9.32 8.50
N TYR A 594 24.21 -10.32 7.71
CA TYR A 594 24.11 -10.26 6.24
C TYR A 594 22.68 -10.57 5.82
N ALA A 595 22.07 -9.74 4.99
CA ALA A 595 20.70 -9.95 4.51
C ALA A 595 20.57 -9.42 3.07
N ASP A 596 20.54 -10.34 2.12
CA ASP A 596 20.22 -10.09 0.71
C ASP A 596 18.85 -10.72 0.45
N LEU A 597 17.79 -9.97 0.76
CA LEU A 597 16.39 -10.42 0.72
C LEU A 597 15.58 -9.47 -0.16
N ASP A 598 14.68 -10.04 -0.97
CA ASP A 598 13.73 -9.27 -1.78
C ASP A 598 12.74 -8.45 -0.92
N ASN A 599 12.40 -8.94 0.26
CA ASN A 599 11.58 -8.28 1.26
C ASN A 599 12.02 -8.66 2.67
N ALA A 600 12.42 -7.67 3.47
CA ALA A 600 12.95 -7.92 4.83
C ALA A 600 11.89 -8.49 5.80
N ARG A 601 10.60 -8.16 5.62
CA ARG A 601 9.52 -8.63 6.51
C ARG A 601 8.88 -9.94 6.07
N ASN A 602 8.82 -10.20 4.77
CA ASN A 602 8.18 -11.38 4.21
C ASN A 602 8.97 -11.88 3.00
N PRO A 603 10.17 -12.46 3.23
CA PRO A 603 11.05 -12.84 2.14
C PRO A 603 10.44 -13.93 1.26
N GLY A 604 10.50 -13.70 -0.04
CA GLY A 604 10.17 -14.68 -1.08
C GLY A 604 11.45 -15.30 -1.67
N ASN A 605 12.51 -14.49 -1.80
CA ASN A 605 13.79 -14.92 -2.33
C ASN A 605 14.93 -14.25 -1.57
N GLY A 606 16.04 -14.96 -1.44
CA GLY A 606 17.26 -14.41 -0.88
C GLY A 606 17.89 -15.23 0.24
N VAL A 607 18.90 -14.66 0.85
CA VAL A 607 19.72 -15.29 1.90
C VAL A 607 19.90 -14.33 3.05
N SER A 608 19.78 -14.83 4.28
CA SER A 608 20.21 -14.12 5.48
C SER A 608 21.17 -14.97 6.30
N PHE A 609 22.14 -14.32 6.94
CA PHE A 609 23.08 -14.94 7.86
C PHE A 609 23.34 -13.99 9.01
N SER A 610 23.34 -14.53 10.23
CA SER A 610 23.77 -13.77 11.42
C SER A 610 24.76 -14.59 12.23
N LEU A 611 25.70 -13.88 12.83
CA LEU A 611 26.68 -14.43 13.75
C LEU A 611 26.86 -13.47 14.93
N GLY A 612 26.64 -13.95 16.13
CA GLY A 612 26.84 -13.21 17.38
C GLY A 612 27.79 -13.92 18.31
N GLN A 613 28.65 -13.18 18.99
CA GLN A 613 29.43 -13.69 20.09
C GLN A 613 29.40 -12.75 21.30
N ASN A 614 29.27 -13.33 22.47
CA ASN A 614 29.23 -12.68 23.77
C ASN A 614 30.32 -13.24 24.67
N PHE A 615 31.13 -12.37 25.18
CA PHE A 615 32.12 -12.71 26.19
C PHE A 615 31.78 -12.00 27.49
N ALA A 616 31.41 -12.78 28.51
CA ALA A 616 31.13 -12.32 29.87
C ALA A 616 32.34 -12.60 30.76
N GLY A 617 32.90 -11.56 31.41
CA GLY A 617 34.06 -11.75 32.24
C GLY A 617 34.87 -10.50 32.55
N PHE A 618 34.45 -9.32 32.04
CA PHE A 618 35.14 -8.05 32.32
C PHE A 618 34.78 -7.45 33.67
N GLY A 619 34.08 -8.17 34.54
CA GLY A 619 33.64 -7.76 35.87
C GLY A 619 32.39 -8.52 36.28
N GLY A 620 32.22 -8.69 37.60
CA GLY A 620 31.12 -9.45 38.15
C GLY A 620 31.41 -10.95 38.24
N THR A 621 30.32 -11.73 38.42
CA THR A 621 30.41 -13.18 38.69
C THR A 621 30.18 -14.02 37.43
N LEU A 622 29.60 -13.43 36.35
CA LEU A 622 29.31 -14.15 35.11
C LEU A 622 30.58 -14.43 34.30
N ARG A 623 30.79 -15.70 33.92
CA ARG A 623 31.96 -16.15 33.17
C ARG A 623 31.54 -17.15 32.10
N TYR A 624 31.31 -16.66 30.89
CA TYR A 624 30.96 -17.53 29.77
C TYR A 624 31.32 -16.89 28.42
N LEU A 625 31.47 -17.78 27.43
CA LEU A 625 31.54 -17.45 26.01
C LEU A 625 30.27 -18.02 25.33
N GLU A 626 29.50 -17.17 24.71
CA GLU A 626 28.34 -17.57 23.94
C GLU A 626 28.55 -17.28 22.45
N THR A 627 28.20 -18.23 21.60
CA THR A 627 28.19 -18.07 20.13
C THR A 627 26.83 -18.44 19.60
N THR A 628 26.24 -17.53 18.83
CA THR A 628 24.94 -17.73 18.16
C THR A 628 25.13 -17.53 16.66
N SER A 629 24.52 -18.40 15.86
CA SER A 629 24.52 -18.29 14.41
C SER A 629 23.15 -18.65 13.87
N ALA A 630 22.68 -17.92 12.88
CA ALA A 630 21.45 -18.26 12.17
C ALA A 630 21.63 -18.06 10.66
N VAL A 631 21.02 -18.94 9.87
CA VAL A 631 20.97 -18.90 8.42
C VAL A 631 19.52 -18.99 7.98
N GLY A 632 19.13 -18.22 6.97
CA GLY A 632 17.84 -18.30 6.31
C GLY A 632 18.00 -18.29 4.79
N LEU A 633 17.44 -19.28 4.13
CA LEU A 633 17.42 -19.42 2.67
C LEU A 633 15.96 -19.40 2.22
N TYR A 634 15.65 -18.55 1.24
CA TYR A 634 14.30 -18.37 0.73
C TYR A 634 14.28 -18.49 -0.79
N ARG A 635 13.32 -19.24 -1.32
CA ARG A 635 13.16 -19.42 -2.75
C ARG A 635 11.70 -19.55 -3.10
N THR A 636 11.24 -18.70 -4.01
CA THR A 636 9.92 -18.83 -4.61
C THR A 636 9.98 -19.87 -5.74
N ILE A 637 9.07 -20.81 -5.72
CA ILE A 637 8.94 -21.95 -6.67
C ILE A 637 7.51 -22.01 -7.20
N PHE A 638 7.27 -22.82 -8.25
CA PHE A 638 5.94 -23.03 -8.88
C PHE A 638 5.24 -21.72 -9.26
N ASP A 639 5.79 -20.99 -10.24
CA ASP A 639 5.23 -19.76 -10.82
C ASP A 639 4.85 -18.69 -9.78
N ASN A 640 5.69 -18.53 -8.76
CA ASN A 640 5.54 -17.58 -7.66
C ASN A 640 4.42 -17.90 -6.66
N ASN A 641 3.90 -19.11 -6.64
CA ASN A 641 2.82 -19.48 -5.75
C ASN A 641 3.28 -20.09 -4.41
N VAL A 642 4.50 -20.68 -4.37
CA VAL A 642 5.02 -21.33 -3.16
C VAL A 642 6.37 -20.76 -2.78
N VAL A 643 6.53 -20.36 -1.52
CA VAL A 643 7.82 -19.95 -0.98
C VAL A 643 8.36 -21.08 -0.12
N ALA A 644 9.42 -21.74 -0.60
CA ALA A 644 10.20 -22.67 0.19
C ALA A 644 11.25 -21.91 0.98
N SER A 645 11.39 -22.25 2.27
CA SER A 645 12.44 -21.69 3.13
C SER A 645 13.12 -22.79 3.95
N LEU A 646 14.41 -22.63 4.14
CA LEU A 646 15.20 -23.42 5.07
C LEU A 646 15.90 -22.45 6.02
N SER A 647 15.66 -22.58 7.31
CA SER A 647 16.36 -21.83 8.33
C SER A 647 17.05 -22.77 9.31
N ALA A 648 18.20 -22.36 9.79
CA ALA A 648 18.92 -23.08 10.83
C ALA A 648 19.45 -22.09 11.87
N ARG A 649 19.36 -22.47 13.13
CA ARG A 649 19.89 -21.71 14.27
C ARG A 649 20.79 -22.62 15.08
N VAL A 650 22.01 -22.17 15.36
CA VAL A 650 22.96 -22.87 16.22
C VAL A 650 23.37 -21.92 17.33
N LYS A 651 23.25 -22.38 18.56
CA LYS A 651 23.59 -21.62 19.75
C LYS A 651 24.47 -22.50 20.62
N TYR A 652 25.59 -21.96 21.09
CA TYR A 652 26.50 -22.63 22.00
C TYR A 652 27.01 -21.66 23.05
N ILE A 653 26.94 -22.07 24.30
CA ILE A 653 27.45 -21.31 25.42
C ILE A 653 28.32 -22.23 26.28
N THR A 654 29.46 -21.73 26.76
CA THR A 654 30.35 -22.48 27.64
C THR A 654 30.85 -21.56 28.74
N GLY A 655 30.84 -22.07 29.94
CA GLY A 655 31.51 -21.43 31.08
C GLY A 655 33.04 -21.63 31.01
N TYR A 656 33.78 -20.78 31.67
CA TYR A 656 35.21 -20.88 31.82
C TYR A 656 35.67 -20.56 33.26
N ASP A 657 36.91 -20.79 33.59
CA ASP A 657 37.47 -20.68 34.95
C ASP A 657 36.74 -21.56 35.99
N GLY A 658 36.24 -22.72 35.59
CA GLY A 658 35.50 -23.65 36.46
C GLY A 658 34.09 -23.17 36.84
N THR A 659 33.60 -22.08 36.25
CA THR A 659 32.23 -21.56 36.48
C THR A 659 31.27 -22.21 35.52
N PRO A 660 30.18 -22.87 36.00
CA PRO A 660 29.16 -23.42 35.11
C PRO A 660 28.36 -22.30 34.42
N VAL A 661 27.73 -22.64 33.28
CA VAL A 661 26.82 -21.74 32.59
C VAL A 661 25.59 -21.51 33.43
N PRO A 662 25.26 -20.21 33.78
CA PRO A 662 24.08 -19.90 34.58
C PRO A 662 22.79 -20.36 33.89
N VAL A 663 21.82 -20.86 34.65
CA VAL A 663 20.53 -21.33 34.14
C VAL A 663 19.79 -20.29 33.30
N ASN A 664 19.90 -18.99 33.66
CA ASN A 664 19.34 -17.87 32.90
C ASN A 664 19.95 -17.69 31.51
N SER A 665 21.10 -18.25 31.23
CA SER A 665 21.83 -18.19 29.97
C SER A 665 21.75 -19.48 29.17
N ARG A 666 21.20 -20.58 29.76
CA ARG A 666 20.94 -21.82 29.04
C ARG A 666 19.77 -21.71 28.10
N TYR A 667 19.70 -22.58 27.12
CA TYR A 667 18.64 -22.62 26.10
C TYR A 667 17.53 -23.57 26.51
N PHE A 668 16.29 -23.06 26.43
CA PHE A 668 15.04 -23.81 26.62
C PHE A 668 14.29 -23.79 25.31
N GLU A 669 14.08 -24.92 24.68
CA GLU A 669 13.45 -25.01 23.36
C GLU A 669 12.10 -25.76 23.45
N GLY A 670 11.22 -25.45 22.50
CA GLY A 670 9.83 -25.93 22.45
C GLY A 670 8.86 -24.77 22.20
N GLY A 671 7.58 -25.04 22.11
CA GLY A 671 6.61 -24.01 21.75
C GLY A 671 6.87 -23.44 20.37
N ASP A 672 6.98 -22.11 20.26
CA ASP A 672 7.22 -21.41 18.99
C ASP A 672 8.63 -21.68 18.41
N THR A 673 9.59 -22.11 19.26
CA THR A 673 10.97 -22.37 18.82
C THR A 673 11.17 -23.77 18.24
N PHE A 674 10.30 -24.72 18.61
CA PHE A 674 10.29 -26.09 18.11
C PHE A 674 8.84 -26.63 18.22
N ARG A 675 8.07 -26.44 17.17
CA ARG A 675 6.63 -26.77 17.14
C ARG A 675 6.40 -28.26 17.31
N GLY A 676 5.24 -28.63 17.85
CA GLY A 676 4.91 -30.01 18.22
C GLY A 676 5.37 -30.40 19.63
N PHE A 677 6.18 -29.57 20.28
CA PHE A 677 6.61 -29.75 21.66
C PHE A 677 6.15 -28.60 22.55
N ALA A 678 5.89 -28.89 23.82
CA ALA A 678 5.57 -27.87 24.81
C ALA A 678 6.80 -26.96 25.04
N ILE A 679 6.60 -25.84 25.72
CA ILE A 679 7.68 -24.93 26.11
C ILE A 679 8.64 -25.66 27.02
N ALA A 680 9.96 -25.46 26.81
CA ALA A 680 10.98 -26.21 27.49
C ALA A 680 10.67 -27.72 27.47
N GLY A 681 9.95 -28.17 26.43
CA GLY A 681 9.49 -29.53 26.27
C GLY A 681 10.54 -30.45 25.74
N VAL A 682 11.61 -29.92 25.13
CA VAL A 682 12.74 -30.68 24.61
C VAL A 682 14.01 -30.32 25.35
N GLY A 683 14.95 -31.25 25.45
CA GLY A 683 16.26 -31.03 26.02
C GLY A 683 16.50 -31.70 27.36
N PRO A 684 17.60 -31.36 28.02
CA PRO A 684 18.00 -31.94 29.31
C PRO A 684 16.94 -31.75 30.39
N ARG A 685 16.72 -32.80 31.15
CA ARG A 685 15.64 -32.86 32.15
C ARG A 685 15.99 -33.66 33.35
N ASP A 686 15.60 -33.20 34.54
CA ASP A 686 15.65 -33.99 35.78
C ASP A 686 14.37 -34.84 35.92
N LEU A 687 14.52 -36.14 35.76
CA LEU A 687 13.39 -37.10 35.78
C LEU A 687 12.83 -37.34 37.16
N ALA A 688 13.56 -36.99 38.24
CA ALA A 688 13.06 -37.15 39.62
C ALA A 688 11.90 -36.20 39.93
N LEU A 689 11.77 -35.12 39.16
CA LEU A 689 10.71 -34.10 39.35
C LEU A 689 9.56 -34.19 38.33
N GLY A 690 9.54 -35.23 37.53
CA GLY A 690 8.47 -35.43 36.55
C GLY A 690 8.29 -34.26 35.61
N GLN A 691 7.19 -33.55 35.76
CA GLN A 691 6.82 -32.50 34.83
C GLN A 691 7.63 -31.20 34.95
N LEU A 692 8.22 -30.91 36.07
CA LEU A 692 8.93 -29.65 36.37
C LEU A 692 10.44 -29.70 36.16
N GLY A 693 10.96 -30.76 35.52
CA GLY A 693 12.36 -31.09 35.47
C GLY A 693 13.17 -30.45 34.34
N ALA A 694 12.71 -29.46 33.58
CA ALA A 694 13.53 -28.85 32.53
C ALA A 694 14.74 -28.11 33.15
N VAL A 695 15.97 -28.39 32.69
CA VAL A 695 17.19 -27.74 33.19
C VAL A 695 17.89 -26.88 32.12
N GLY A 696 17.36 -26.89 30.88
CA GLY A 696 17.96 -26.19 29.73
C GLY A 696 19.22 -26.90 29.23
N GLY A 697 19.76 -26.42 28.12
CA GLY A 697 21.00 -26.93 27.52
C GLY A 697 21.94 -25.83 27.11
N ASN A 698 23.24 -26.11 27.09
CA ASN A 698 24.26 -25.16 26.64
C ASN A 698 24.49 -25.19 25.13
N PHE A 699 23.95 -26.20 24.45
CA PHE A 699 23.99 -26.35 23.00
C PHE A 699 22.59 -26.56 22.46
N SER A 700 22.23 -25.80 21.43
CA SER A 700 20.99 -25.95 20.66
C SER A 700 21.28 -25.76 19.17
N ALA A 701 20.89 -26.73 18.36
CA ALA A 701 20.93 -26.61 16.91
C ALA A 701 19.58 -27.04 16.33
N ILE A 702 18.84 -26.10 15.78
CA ILE A 702 17.47 -26.30 15.25
C ILE A 702 17.41 -25.83 13.81
N GLY A 703 16.92 -26.73 12.95
CA GLY A 703 16.58 -26.45 11.57
C GLY A 703 15.07 -26.43 11.36
N THR A 704 14.58 -25.54 10.54
CA THR A 704 13.20 -25.45 10.10
C THR A 704 13.13 -25.43 8.60
N PHE A 705 12.49 -26.41 8.00
CA PHE A 705 12.04 -26.35 6.62
C PHE A 705 10.59 -25.87 6.61
N SER A 706 10.25 -24.94 5.73
CA SER A 706 8.86 -24.47 5.56
C SER A 706 8.56 -24.24 4.10
N ALA A 707 7.39 -24.69 3.66
CA ALA A 707 6.80 -24.43 2.35
C ALA A 707 5.50 -23.64 2.56
N ARG A 708 5.57 -22.34 2.33
CA ARG A 708 4.44 -21.41 2.46
C ARG A 708 3.73 -21.30 1.12
N PHE A 709 2.43 -21.49 1.10
CA PHE A 709 1.60 -21.49 -0.10
C PHE A 709 0.33 -20.66 0.13
N PRO A 710 -0.32 -20.18 -0.93
CA PRO A 710 -1.64 -19.57 -0.84
C PRO A 710 -2.58 -20.55 -0.15
N GLY A 711 -3.42 -20.06 0.78
CA GLY A 711 -4.36 -20.91 1.47
C GLY A 711 -5.32 -21.63 0.52
N LEU A 712 -5.97 -22.68 1.00
CA LEU A 712 -7.06 -23.37 0.27
C LEU A 712 -8.27 -22.45 0.06
N LEU A 713 -8.31 -21.33 0.78
CA LEU A 713 -9.31 -20.28 0.66
C LEU A 713 -8.82 -19.19 -0.30
N PRO A 714 -9.72 -18.44 -0.96
CA PRO A 714 -9.35 -17.28 -1.75
C PRO A 714 -8.44 -16.30 -0.99
N GLU A 715 -7.51 -15.65 -1.67
CA GLU A 715 -6.54 -14.72 -1.05
C GLU A 715 -7.23 -13.58 -0.28
N SER A 716 -8.44 -13.23 -0.68
CA SER A 716 -9.30 -12.26 0.00
C SER A 716 -9.63 -12.61 1.47
N PHE A 717 -9.48 -13.87 1.87
CA PHE A 717 -9.61 -14.27 3.28
C PHE A 717 -8.40 -13.87 4.13
N GLY A 718 -7.27 -13.52 3.50
CA GLY A 718 -6.02 -13.21 4.22
C GLY A 718 -5.43 -14.41 4.95
N VAL A 719 -5.82 -15.64 4.58
CA VAL A 719 -5.33 -16.88 5.18
C VAL A 719 -4.12 -17.37 4.39
N LYS A 720 -3.01 -17.54 5.09
CA LYS A 720 -1.79 -18.15 4.55
C LYS A 720 -1.57 -19.48 5.23
N MET A 721 -1.13 -20.47 4.49
CA MET A 721 -0.80 -21.78 5.02
C MET A 721 0.65 -22.13 4.73
N ALA A 722 1.24 -22.93 5.62
CA ALA A 722 2.58 -23.47 5.41
C ALA A 722 2.63 -24.92 5.90
N LEU A 723 3.32 -25.76 5.16
CA LEU A 723 3.83 -27.02 5.68
C LEU A 723 5.18 -26.74 6.34
N PHE A 724 5.42 -27.34 7.46
CA PHE A 724 6.71 -27.20 8.16
C PHE A 724 7.27 -28.51 8.66
N SER A 725 8.55 -28.54 8.86
CA SER A 725 9.26 -29.56 9.61
C SER A 725 10.36 -28.90 10.42
N ASP A 726 10.28 -29.05 11.75
CA ASP A 726 11.30 -28.60 12.68
C ASP A 726 12.11 -29.81 13.12
N PHE A 727 13.42 -29.70 13.13
CA PHE A 727 14.33 -30.76 13.50
C PHE A 727 15.58 -30.21 14.19
N GLY A 728 16.14 -30.95 15.11
CA GLY A 728 17.33 -30.48 15.80
C GLY A 728 17.73 -31.31 17.02
N VAL A 729 18.70 -30.76 17.72
CA VAL A 729 19.24 -31.29 18.95
C VAL A 729 19.41 -30.19 19.97
N ILE A 730 19.22 -30.54 21.25
CA ILE A 730 19.53 -29.69 22.39
C ILE A 730 20.11 -30.53 23.52
N GLY A 731 21.13 -30.05 24.19
CA GLY A 731 21.73 -30.74 25.30
C GLY A 731 22.97 -30.05 25.81
N HIS A 732 23.81 -30.79 26.45
CA HIS A 732 25.09 -30.39 27.03
C HIS A 732 24.89 -29.44 28.22
N VAL A 733 24.67 -29.96 29.40
CA VAL A 733 24.51 -29.20 30.63
C VAL A 733 25.78 -29.36 31.49
N ASP A 734 26.32 -28.27 31.96
CA ASP A 734 27.42 -28.24 32.97
C ASP A 734 26.83 -28.47 34.35
N THR A 735 26.55 -29.70 34.67
CA THR A 735 26.01 -30.08 35.99
C THR A 735 26.98 -30.94 36.76
N ILE A 736 26.85 -30.96 38.08
CA ILE A 736 27.64 -31.78 38.97
C ILE A 736 27.41 -33.25 38.60
N PRO A 737 28.46 -34.09 38.42
CA PRO A 737 28.32 -35.49 37.99
C PRO A 737 27.35 -36.32 38.87
N SER A 738 27.31 -36.05 40.19
CA SER A 738 26.38 -36.71 41.10
C SER A 738 24.91 -36.52 40.78
N LEU A 739 24.53 -35.39 40.13
CA LEU A 739 23.13 -35.15 39.75
C LEU A 739 22.71 -35.94 38.50
N ARG A 740 23.66 -36.54 37.79
CA ARG A 740 23.38 -37.41 36.63
C ARG A 740 23.13 -38.84 37.04
N VAL A 741 23.50 -39.21 38.27
CA VAL A 741 23.19 -40.53 38.82
C VAL A 741 21.74 -40.52 39.32
N CYS A 742 20.89 -41.39 38.75
CA CYS A 742 19.49 -41.43 39.13
C CYS A 742 19.30 -41.86 40.59
N ALA A 743 18.89 -40.92 41.40
CA ALA A 743 18.53 -41.06 42.81
C ALA A 743 17.13 -40.46 43.04
N ALA A 744 16.61 -40.61 44.24
CA ALA A 744 15.26 -40.07 44.54
C ALA A 744 15.17 -38.55 44.44
N THR A 745 16.28 -37.82 44.57
CA THR A 745 16.33 -36.34 44.59
C THR A 745 16.76 -35.72 43.26
N SER A 746 17.44 -36.49 42.39
CA SER A 746 17.87 -35.97 41.06
C SER A 746 18.14 -37.13 40.11
N CYS A 747 17.80 -36.96 38.86
CA CYS A 747 18.07 -37.89 37.77
C CYS A 747 18.17 -37.09 36.45
N ILE A 748 19.23 -36.31 36.24
CA ILE A 748 19.37 -35.47 35.04
C ILE A 748 19.78 -36.34 33.84
N LYS A 749 18.89 -36.38 32.84
CA LYS A 749 19.19 -36.95 31.53
C LYS A 749 19.56 -35.85 30.57
N ASP A 750 20.75 -35.98 30.03
CA ASP A 750 21.36 -35.05 29.07
C ASP A 750 21.98 -35.89 27.94
N ASN A 751 21.24 -36.00 26.84
CA ASN A 751 21.73 -36.63 25.62
C ASN A 751 21.37 -35.78 24.42
N LEU A 752 22.27 -35.62 23.49
CA LEU A 752 22.09 -34.95 22.22
C LEU A 752 21.24 -35.78 21.26
N ALA A 753 20.06 -36.22 21.72
CA ALA A 753 19.15 -36.98 20.86
C ALA A 753 18.55 -36.09 19.79
N PHE A 754 18.41 -36.61 18.59
CA PHE A 754 17.71 -35.95 17.49
C PHE A 754 16.21 -35.91 17.80
N ARG A 755 15.59 -34.74 17.59
CA ARG A 755 14.16 -34.52 17.69
C ARG A 755 13.66 -33.97 16.38
N GLY A 756 12.42 -34.27 16.04
CA GLY A 756 11.80 -33.78 14.83
C GLY A 756 10.28 -33.74 14.96
N SER A 757 9.69 -32.72 14.37
CA SER A 757 8.26 -32.57 14.21
C SER A 757 7.94 -32.11 12.81
N ALA A 758 6.75 -32.43 12.34
CA ALA A 758 6.22 -31.93 11.07
C ALA A 758 4.76 -31.56 11.23
N GLY A 759 4.31 -30.60 10.42
CA GLY A 759 2.96 -30.13 10.59
C GLY A 759 2.52 -29.07 9.60
N VAL A 760 1.42 -28.43 9.96
CA VAL A 760 0.76 -27.37 9.19
C VAL A 760 0.65 -26.14 10.07
N SER A 761 1.04 -25.00 9.51
CA SER A 761 0.79 -23.67 10.09
C SER A 761 -0.27 -22.97 9.28
N MET A 762 -1.21 -22.32 9.95
CA MET A 762 -2.17 -21.40 9.38
C MET A 762 -2.01 -20.04 10.03
N SER A 763 -1.83 -19.01 9.22
CA SER A 763 -1.82 -17.62 9.64
C SER A 763 -2.96 -16.88 8.96
N TRP A 764 -3.80 -16.25 9.74
CA TRP A 764 -4.94 -15.47 9.26
C TRP A 764 -4.88 -14.03 9.77
N VAL A 765 -4.89 -13.07 8.84
CA VAL A 765 -5.03 -11.66 9.18
C VAL A 765 -6.53 -11.40 9.41
N SER A 766 -6.99 -11.64 10.64
CA SER A 766 -8.38 -11.43 11.00
C SER A 766 -8.68 -9.98 11.31
N PRO A 767 -9.97 -9.56 11.29
CA PRO A 767 -10.38 -8.22 11.74
C PRO A 767 -10.00 -7.89 13.19
N PHE A 768 -9.74 -8.90 14.01
CA PHE A 768 -9.36 -8.77 15.42
C PHE A 768 -7.85 -8.86 15.65
N GLY A 769 -7.06 -8.88 14.57
CA GLY A 769 -5.62 -9.05 14.57
C GLY A 769 -5.16 -10.39 13.97
N PRO A 770 -3.85 -10.58 13.83
CA PRO A 770 -3.30 -11.83 13.31
C PRO A 770 -3.62 -13.00 14.24
N LEU A 771 -4.01 -14.11 13.65
CA LEU A 771 -4.31 -15.37 14.31
C LEU A 771 -3.42 -16.44 13.68
N ASN A 772 -2.64 -17.14 14.52
CA ASN A 772 -1.79 -18.23 14.08
C ASN A 772 -2.20 -19.52 14.78
N ILE A 773 -2.27 -20.59 14.02
CA ILE A 773 -2.54 -21.94 14.50
C ILE A 773 -1.51 -22.86 13.89
N ASP A 774 -0.73 -23.52 14.75
CA ASP A 774 0.23 -24.55 14.35
C ASP A 774 -0.21 -25.91 14.86
N LEU A 775 -0.26 -26.86 13.95
CA LEU A 775 -0.49 -28.27 14.23
C LEU A 775 0.80 -29.03 13.96
N GLY A 776 1.55 -29.38 14.99
CA GLY A 776 2.83 -30.06 14.89
C GLY A 776 2.82 -31.43 15.53
N ILE A 777 3.20 -32.44 14.76
CA ILE A 777 3.26 -33.83 15.24
C ILE A 777 4.74 -34.25 15.37
N PRO A 778 5.22 -34.58 16.60
CA PRO A 778 6.56 -35.10 16.77
C PRO A 778 6.72 -36.49 16.12
N PHE A 779 7.67 -36.64 15.19
CA PHE A 779 8.02 -37.92 14.60
C PHE A 779 9.31 -38.52 15.18
N ALA A 780 10.13 -37.68 15.82
CA ALA A 780 11.31 -38.07 16.54
C ALA A 780 11.35 -37.39 17.91
N LYS A 781 11.35 -38.15 18.99
CA LYS A 781 11.31 -37.65 20.38
C LYS A 781 11.95 -38.64 21.33
N THR A 782 12.31 -38.17 22.52
CA THR A 782 12.71 -39.02 23.63
C THR A 782 11.54 -39.30 24.54
N THR A 783 11.65 -40.31 25.43
CA THR A 783 10.59 -40.68 26.36
C THR A 783 10.25 -39.59 27.39
N TYR A 784 11.13 -38.64 27.60
CA TYR A 784 10.96 -37.57 28.58
C TYR A 784 10.65 -36.23 27.95
N ASP A 785 10.61 -36.13 26.60
CA ASP A 785 10.14 -34.94 25.91
C ASP A 785 8.64 -34.72 26.11
N ARG A 786 8.22 -33.46 26.05
CA ARG A 786 6.81 -33.07 26.23
C ARG A 786 6.21 -32.59 24.95
N GLU A 787 5.16 -33.21 24.55
CA GLU A 787 4.43 -32.92 23.33
C GLU A 787 3.37 -31.86 23.58
N GLN A 788 3.20 -30.97 22.60
CA GLN A 788 2.07 -30.08 22.46
C GLN A 788 1.76 -29.92 20.97
N ILE A 789 0.77 -30.67 20.52
CA ILE A 789 0.44 -30.79 19.09
C ILE A 789 -0.15 -29.50 18.54
N ILE A 790 -0.93 -28.79 19.36
CA ILE A 790 -1.66 -27.60 18.93
C ILE A 790 -1.08 -26.36 19.62
N HIS A 791 -0.66 -25.39 18.83
CA HIS A 791 -0.33 -24.05 19.28
C HIS A 791 -1.31 -23.06 18.68
N PHE A 792 -1.75 -22.12 19.48
CA PHE A 792 -2.66 -21.06 19.09
C PHE A 792 -2.13 -19.73 19.62
N SER A 793 -2.09 -18.72 18.76
CA SER A 793 -1.78 -17.35 19.16
C SER A 793 -2.60 -16.34 18.36
N THR A 794 -3.03 -15.26 19.01
CA THR A 794 -3.74 -14.15 18.38
C THR A 794 -3.35 -12.84 19.03
N GLY A 795 -3.41 -11.74 18.28
CA GLY A 795 -3.13 -10.39 18.77
C GLY A 795 -2.11 -9.65 17.92
N THR A 796 -1.88 -8.39 18.23
CA THR A 796 -0.99 -7.49 17.49
C THR A 796 0.49 -7.55 17.94
N GLY A 797 0.83 -8.39 18.89
CA GLY A 797 2.13 -8.42 19.59
C GLY A 797 3.04 -9.62 19.26
N PHE A 798 2.87 -10.28 18.09
CA PHE A 798 3.68 -11.44 17.68
C PHE A 798 4.67 -11.10 16.59
#